data_a3ccbfc914159cfc154f39d968a482fa
#
_entry.id   a3ccbfc914159cfc154f39d968a482fa
#
_cell.length_a   1.000
_cell.length_b   1.000
_cell.length_c   1.000
_cell.angle_alpha   90.00
_cell.angle_beta   90.00
_cell.angle_gamma   90.00
#
_symmetry.space_group_name_H-M   'P 1'
#
loop_
_entity.id
_entity.type
_entity.pdbx_description
1 polymer ?
#
loop_
_entity_poly.entity_id
_entity_poly.type
_entity_poly.pdbx_seq_one_letter_code
_entity_poly.pdbx_strand_id
1 'polypeptide(L)'
;LEIQQLMTELFRQTILLLPNSKPTSKIQNDLLNLIYLASNSVAPSYECVELGVGDAILIKAIGESYGTNPLMIKQRYEKEGDLGSVAASAKGMQRTLNFGMKPKPLMLREILTVFRQIATTSGSQSQKWKVDKIKGLLVRAKGHEAKYVIRGLQGKLRIGLAQSTVLVGLAHSLVLSPPPSVQITSYEDLARIAGGETDEVYPENAKRLCQTVAPLDERLECAVNIIKRAYSEFPSFDALIDAGLEVPLHDFHKVCSLTPGVPVEPMLAKPTKSVQEVLKRLNGLRFTCEYKYDGERAQVHMTPEGKTSVFSRNLLDTSEKYPEVPLYVKEACGEGVQSYVLDTEVVAYNRVTGQFIPFQILSTRKKQEETAESATVQIIVQAFDLMYLNGEPLLNKTLQERRDLMLKNFSLVEGKFRFAVSKDFQEDGETNQIEEFLDEAIKAKGEGLMVKTLDINSDYEPSRRSLNWLKLKKDYLEGLGDSFDLVPIGAYVGRGKRTGVYGAYLLACFDIDTEEFQSVCKIGTGFSDEDLTSLAEGLKKHIIPEKSSQYNVSDSLSCDVWFDAVQVWEIKAADLSKSSTHKGAIDKTGDTGRGIGLRFPRFERIRDDKKPEQATTSDQILEMYYAQDTVKGSDDNNQDEGI
;
A
#
# COMPACT_ATOMS: atom_id res chain seq x y z
N LEU A 1 -16.89 16.18 5.11
CA LEU A 1 -18.15 16.55 4.43
C LEU A 1 -17.93 17.69 3.43
N GLU A 2 -17.39 18.84 3.81
CA GLU A 2 -17.21 20.02 2.95
C GLU A 2 -16.37 19.73 1.70
N ILE A 3 -15.21 19.08 1.85
CA ILE A 3 -14.33 18.69 0.73
C ILE A 3 -15.05 17.76 -0.24
N GLN A 4 -15.83 16.83 0.27
CA GLN A 4 -16.63 15.89 -0.53
C GLN A 4 -17.72 16.63 -1.33
N GLN A 5 -18.40 17.59 -0.72
CA GLN A 5 -19.41 18.43 -1.40
C GLN A 5 -18.78 19.26 -2.50
N LEU A 6 -17.64 19.90 -2.24
CA LEU A 6 -16.89 20.66 -3.25
C LEU A 6 -16.46 19.79 -4.44
N MET A 7 -15.98 18.58 -4.18
CA MET A 7 -15.62 17.63 -5.24
C MET A 7 -16.84 17.19 -6.05
N THR A 8 -17.94 16.86 -5.38
CA THR A 8 -19.19 16.50 -6.05
C THR A 8 -19.65 17.63 -6.98
N GLU A 9 -19.66 18.88 -6.49
CA GLU A 9 -20.08 20.01 -7.31
C GLU A 9 -19.15 20.27 -8.50
N LEU A 10 -17.83 20.15 -8.29
CA LEU A 10 -16.85 20.29 -9.37
C LEU A 10 -17.05 19.24 -10.46
N PHE A 11 -17.30 17.97 -10.09
CA PHE A 11 -17.58 16.92 -11.07
C PHE A 11 -18.91 17.14 -11.77
N ARG A 12 -19.96 17.57 -11.05
CA ARG A 12 -21.26 17.93 -11.64
C ARG A 12 -21.13 19.03 -12.69
N GLN A 13 -20.45 20.13 -12.36
CA GLN A 13 -20.20 21.21 -13.31
C GLN A 13 -19.43 20.72 -14.54
N THR A 14 -18.45 19.84 -14.34
CA THR A 14 -17.71 19.26 -15.45
C THR A 14 -18.59 18.38 -16.33
N ILE A 15 -19.45 17.52 -15.75
CA ILE A 15 -20.40 16.68 -16.50
C ILE A 15 -21.36 17.52 -17.32
N LEU A 16 -21.91 18.59 -16.75
CA LEU A 16 -22.86 19.50 -17.44
C LEU A 16 -22.22 20.27 -18.61
N LEU A 17 -20.88 20.43 -18.59
CA LEU A 17 -20.13 21.09 -19.65
C LEU A 17 -19.57 20.11 -20.70
N LEU A 18 -19.74 18.80 -20.52
CA LEU A 18 -19.33 17.82 -21.52
C LEU A 18 -20.15 18.00 -22.81
N PRO A 19 -19.50 17.89 -23.99
CA PRO A 19 -20.22 17.92 -25.24
C PRO A 19 -21.16 16.71 -25.36
N ASN A 20 -22.31 16.89 -26.02
CA ASN A 20 -23.30 15.82 -26.27
C ASN A 20 -22.75 14.69 -27.16
N SER A 21 -21.61 14.88 -27.80
CA SER A 21 -20.90 13.86 -28.58
C SER A 21 -19.75 13.28 -27.77
N LYS A 22 -19.55 11.96 -27.86
CA LYS A 22 -18.43 11.26 -27.23
C LYS A 22 -17.11 11.98 -27.51
N PRO A 23 -16.25 12.21 -26.48
CA PRO A 23 -14.92 12.74 -26.73
C PRO A 23 -14.17 11.82 -27.69
N THR A 24 -13.58 12.37 -28.76
CA THR A 24 -12.88 11.60 -29.80
C THR A 24 -11.57 10.96 -29.29
N SER A 25 -11.11 11.37 -28.11
CA SER A 25 -9.97 10.75 -27.44
C SER A 25 -10.08 10.88 -25.90
N LYS A 26 -9.44 9.97 -25.15
CA LYS A 26 -9.34 10.03 -23.68
C LYS A 26 -8.74 11.35 -23.17
N ILE A 27 -7.84 11.97 -23.92
CA ILE A 27 -7.21 13.27 -23.59
C ILE A 27 -8.25 14.41 -23.60
N GLN A 28 -9.30 14.30 -24.40
CA GLN A 28 -10.35 15.31 -24.50
C GLN A 28 -11.43 15.20 -23.41
N ASN A 29 -11.40 14.14 -22.61
CA ASN A 29 -12.33 13.96 -21.51
C ASN A 29 -11.86 14.75 -20.28
N ASP A 30 -12.42 15.94 -20.07
CA ASP A 30 -12.02 16.82 -18.96
C ASP A 30 -12.41 16.25 -17.58
N LEU A 31 -13.47 15.42 -17.49
CA LEU A 31 -13.84 14.72 -16.26
C LEU A 31 -12.76 13.69 -15.86
N LEU A 32 -12.28 12.91 -16.84
CA LEU A 32 -11.19 11.94 -16.61
C LEU A 32 -9.90 12.64 -16.19
N ASN A 33 -9.53 13.74 -16.88
CA ASN A 33 -8.36 14.53 -16.55
C ASN A 33 -8.43 15.10 -15.13
N LEU A 34 -9.61 15.59 -14.74
CA LEU A 34 -9.87 16.11 -13.40
C LEU A 34 -9.73 15.04 -12.33
N ILE A 35 -10.27 13.84 -12.55
CA ILE A 35 -10.21 12.73 -11.61
C ILE A 35 -8.77 12.26 -11.39
N TYR A 36 -8.00 12.11 -12.46
CA TYR A 36 -6.57 11.77 -12.34
C TYR A 36 -5.78 12.81 -11.56
N LEU A 37 -6.00 14.10 -11.82
CA LEU A 37 -5.33 15.16 -11.07
C LEU A 37 -5.80 15.22 -9.60
N ALA A 38 -7.10 15.00 -9.33
CA ALA A 38 -7.64 14.99 -7.96
C ALA A 38 -7.15 13.79 -7.14
N SER A 39 -7.00 12.63 -7.76
CA SER A 39 -6.44 11.42 -7.12
C SER A 39 -4.91 11.41 -7.06
N ASN A 40 -4.27 12.41 -7.67
CA ASN A 40 -2.81 12.52 -7.81
C ASN A 40 -2.17 11.30 -8.47
N SER A 41 -2.83 10.75 -9.46
CA SER A 41 -2.34 9.66 -10.32
C SER A 41 -2.26 10.10 -11.77
N VAL A 42 -1.52 9.39 -12.59
CA VAL A 42 -1.35 9.68 -14.03
C VAL A 42 -1.81 8.53 -14.92
N ALA A 43 -1.88 7.34 -14.34
CA ALA A 43 -2.32 6.10 -14.97
C ALA A 43 -2.83 5.15 -13.88
N PRO A 44 -3.50 4.04 -14.24
CA PRO A 44 -3.78 2.94 -13.31
C PRO A 44 -2.47 2.37 -12.71
N SER A 45 -2.51 1.93 -11.45
CA SER A 45 -1.32 1.45 -10.72
C SER A 45 -0.63 0.28 -11.41
N TYR A 46 -1.39 -0.60 -12.06
CA TYR A 46 -0.86 -1.78 -12.76
C TYR A 46 -0.10 -1.45 -14.07
N GLU A 47 -0.20 -0.23 -14.57
CA GLU A 47 0.63 0.24 -15.69
C GLU A 47 2.03 0.68 -15.23
N CYS A 48 2.28 0.74 -13.91
CA CYS A 48 3.56 1.11 -13.30
C CYS A 48 4.12 2.47 -13.77
N VAL A 49 3.23 3.41 -14.14
CA VAL A 49 3.61 4.75 -14.58
C VAL A 49 3.65 5.70 -13.39
N GLU A 50 4.85 5.95 -12.88
CA GLU A 50 5.08 6.84 -11.74
C GLU A 50 5.74 8.16 -12.19
N LEU A 51 5.42 9.27 -11.50
CA LEU A 51 5.98 10.58 -11.83
C LEU A 51 7.51 10.65 -11.68
N GLY A 52 8.09 9.92 -10.73
CA GLY A 52 9.55 9.76 -10.59
C GLY A 52 10.33 11.08 -10.47
N VAL A 53 9.73 12.14 -9.88
CA VAL A 53 10.36 13.46 -9.75
C VAL A 53 10.82 13.67 -8.32
N GLY A 54 12.14 13.65 -8.12
CA GLY A 54 12.75 13.97 -6.82
C GLY A 54 12.78 15.48 -6.52
N ASP A 55 12.83 15.81 -5.22
CA ASP A 55 12.84 17.21 -4.73
C ASP A 55 13.95 18.06 -5.37
N ALA A 56 15.12 17.49 -5.68
CA ALA A 56 16.23 18.21 -6.32
C ALA A 56 15.86 18.78 -7.71
N ILE A 57 15.11 18.02 -8.52
CA ILE A 57 14.62 18.45 -9.84
C ILE A 57 13.59 19.59 -9.66
N LEU A 58 12.69 19.44 -8.70
CA LEU A 58 11.67 20.45 -8.41
C LEU A 58 12.27 21.76 -7.89
N ILE A 59 13.22 21.68 -6.95
CA ILE A 59 13.96 22.84 -6.41
C ILE A 59 14.68 23.59 -7.55
N LYS A 60 15.34 22.85 -8.43
CA LYS A 60 16.00 23.44 -9.61
C LYS A 60 14.99 24.12 -10.54
N ALA A 61 13.88 23.45 -10.86
CA ALA A 61 12.84 24.01 -11.73
C ALA A 61 12.22 25.29 -11.15
N ILE A 62 11.93 25.33 -9.83
CA ILE A 62 11.43 26.53 -9.14
C ILE A 62 12.45 27.66 -9.21
N GLY A 63 13.72 27.38 -8.88
CA GLY A 63 14.79 28.36 -8.91
C GLY A 63 14.95 28.99 -10.29
N GLU A 64 15.01 28.17 -11.34
CA GLU A 64 15.12 28.64 -12.73
C GLU A 64 13.86 29.35 -13.25
N SER A 65 12.65 28.95 -12.78
CA SER A 65 11.40 29.59 -13.19
C SER A 65 11.25 31.01 -12.66
N TYR A 66 11.74 31.26 -11.45
CA TYR A 66 11.50 32.50 -10.72
C TYR A 66 12.77 33.31 -10.45
N GLY A 67 13.90 32.88 -10.99
CA GLY A 67 15.20 33.57 -10.82
C GLY A 67 15.72 33.56 -9.38
N THR A 68 15.40 32.51 -8.61
CA THR A 68 15.78 32.36 -7.21
C THR A 68 16.87 31.28 -7.08
N ASN A 69 17.87 31.53 -6.21
CA ASN A 69 18.90 30.52 -5.96
C ASN A 69 18.32 29.23 -5.40
N PRO A 70 18.62 28.05 -5.99
CA PRO A 70 18.15 26.76 -5.50
C PRO A 70 18.45 26.48 -4.02
N LEU A 71 19.58 26.96 -3.49
CA LEU A 71 19.92 26.84 -2.07
C LEU A 71 18.90 27.57 -1.17
N MET A 72 18.47 28.77 -1.57
CA MET A 72 17.43 29.51 -0.82
C MET A 72 16.08 28.79 -0.87
N ILE A 73 15.73 28.17 -2.02
CA ILE A 73 14.51 27.36 -2.14
C ILE A 73 14.60 26.16 -1.19
N LYS A 74 15.75 25.47 -1.14
CA LYS A 74 15.98 24.34 -0.24
C LYS A 74 15.85 24.75 1.23
N GLN A 75 16.51 25.81 1.67
CA GLN A 75 16.42 26.33 3.04
C GLN A 75 14.98 26.70 3.44
N ARG A 76 14.24 27.33 2.54
CA ARG A 76 12.83 27.66 2.77
C ARG A 76 11.97 26.39 2.86
N TYR A 77 12.24 25.41 2.00
CA TYR A 77 11.54 24.13 2.05
C TYR A 77 11.79 23.37 3.36
N GLU A 78 13.01 23.38 3.87
CA GLU A 78 13.35 22.80 5.18
C GLU A 78 12.59 23.50 6.32
N LYS A 79 12.43 24.81 6.25
CA LYS A 79 11.69 25.60 7.25
C LYS A 79 10.18 25.45 7.13
N GLU A 80 9.62 25.50 5.91
CA GLU A 80 8.17 25.50 5.65
C GLU A 80 7.57 24.08 5.53
N GLY A 81 8.40 23.04 5.28
CA GLY A 81 7.97 21.65 5.10
C GLY A 81 7.09 21.39 3.87
N ASP A 82 6.88 22.39 3.01
CA ASP A 82 6.01 22.32 1.82
C ASP A 82 6.60 23.07 0.62
N LEU A 83 7.18 22.31 -0.30
CA LEU A 83 7.80 22.87 -1.50
C LEU A 83 6.79 23.59 -2.42
N GLY A 84 5.52 23.15 -2.42
CA GLY A 84 4.44 23.82 -3.14
C GLY A 84 4.18 25.25 -2.62
N SER A 85 4.16 25.44 -1.30
CA SER A 85 4.01 26.77 -0.68
C SER A 85 5.22 27.66 -0.99
N VAL A 86 6.43 27.08 -0.94
CA VAL A 86 7.66 27.79 -1.33
C VAL A 86 7.60 28.25 -2.79
N ALA A 87 7.12 27.41 -3.72
CA ALA A 87 6.96 27.78 -5.13
C ALA A 87 5.97 28.93 -5.33
N ALA A 88 4.81 28.90 -4.65
CA ALA A 88 3.82 29.97 -4.72
C ALA A 88 4.37 31.29 -4.19
N SER A 89 5.10 31.26 -3.06
CA SER A 89 5.73 32.44 -2.49
C SER A 89 6.84 33.01 -3.39
N ALA A 90 7.69 32.14 -3.95
CA ALA A 90 8.76 32.56 -4.87
C ALA A 90 8.18 33.25 -6.11
N LYS A 91 7.07 32.76 -6.63
CA LYS A 91 6.34 33.40 -7.72
C LYS A 91 5.80 34.79 -7.35
N GLY A 92 5.23 34.93 -6.16
CA GLY A 92 4.70 36.21 -5.67
C GLY A 92 5.77 37.30 -5.52
N MET A 93 7.03 36.92 -5.34
CA MET A 93 8.18 37.83 -5.23
C MET A 93 8.80 38.21 -6.58
N GLN A 94 8.43 37.50 -7.65
CA GLN A 94 8.98 37.75 -8.98
C GLN A 94 8.47 39.08 -9.55
N ARG A 95 9.37 40.02 -9.80
CA ARG A 95 9.05 41.23 -10.57
C ARG A 95 9.02 40.88 -12.06
N THR A 96 7.84 40.74 -12.63
CA THR A 96 7.68 40.55 -14.08
C THR A 96 7.75 41.90 -14.78
N LEU A 97 8.64 42.01 -15.76
CA LEU A 97 8.56 43.04 -16.77
C LEU A 97 7.34 42.76 -17.65
N ASN A 98 6.31 43.56 -17.52
CA ASN A 98 5.04 43.39 -18.25
C ASN A 98 5.23 43.86 -19.70
N PHE A 99 5.64 42.95 -20.60
CA PHE A 99 5.68 43.22 -22.05
C PHE A 99 4.30 43.02 -22.73
N GLY A 100 3.20 43.25 -22.05
CA GLY A 100 1.86 43.29 -22.65
C GLY A 100 1.23 41.93 -22.99
N MET A 101 1.97 40.84 -23.04
CA MET A 101 1.40 39.51 -23.32
C MET A 101 1.10 38.73 -22.03
N LYS A 102 -0.18 38.54 -21.74
CA LYS A 102 -0.60 37.62 -20.66
C LYS A 102 -0.38 36.17 -21.11
N PRO A 103 0.31 35.35 -20.31
CA PRO A 103 0.48 33.94 -20.64
C PRO A 103 -0.88 33.22 -20.73
N LYS A 104 -1.02 32.26 -21.65
CA LYS A 104 -2.23 31.44 -21.78
C LYS A 104 -2.48 30.70 -20.46
N PRO A 105 -3.73 30.61 -19.98
CA PRO A 105 -4.09 29.83 -18.79
C PRO A 105 -3.62 28.39 -18.90
N LEU A 106 -3.32 27.76 -17.74
CA LEU A 106 -3.09 26.33 -17.68
C LEU A 106 -4.41 25.59 -17.86
N MET A 107 -4.41 24.58 -18.73
CA MET A 107 -5.57 23.69 -18.93
C MET A 107 -5.31 22.35 -18.23
N LEU A 108 -6.34 21.73 -17.63
CA LEU A 108 -6.24 20.43 -16.96
C LEU A 108 -5.59 19.36 -17.84
N ARG A 109 -6.03 19.28 -19.11
CA ARG A 109 -5.48 18.33 -20.11
C ARG A 109 -3.99 18.53 -20.38
N GLU A 110 -3.51 19.78 -20.36
CA GLU A 110 -2.08 20.07 -20.57
C GLU A 110 -1.26 19.64 -19.35
N ILE A 111 -1.75 19.92 -18.13
CA ILE A 111 -1.07 19.53 -16.90
C ILE A 111 -0.92 18.00 -16.85
N LEU A 112 -2.02 17.26 -17.03
CA LEU A 112 -1.97 15.80 -17.00
C LEU A 112 -1.10 15.23 -18.14
N THR A 113 -1.17 15.81 -19.33
CA THR A 113 -0.30 15.40 -20.46
C THR A 113 1.18 15.60 -20.13
N VAL A 114 1.55 16.75 -19.55
CA VAL A 114 2.93 17.01 -19.13
C VAL A 114 3.34 16.06 -18.00
N PHE A 115 2.47 15.78 -17.03
CA PHE A 115 2.73 14.82 -15.95
C PHE A 115 2.99 13.41 -16.52
N ARG A 116 2.17 12.93 -17.44
CA ARG A 116 2.36 11.65 -18.13
C ARG A 116 3.68 11.61 -18.91
N GLN A 117 4.01 12.69 -19.64
CA GLN A 117 5.29 12.80 -20.34
C GLN A 117 6.48 12.76 -19.37
N ILE A 118 6.40 13.44 -18.23
CA ILE A 118 7.43 13.42 -17.19
C ILE A 118 7.59 12.00 -16.62
N ALA A 119 6.49 11.30 -16.37
CA ALA A 119 6.49 9.94 -15.84
C ALA A 119 7.16 8.93 -16.78
N THR A 120 6.92 9.04 -18.10
CA THR A 120 7.42 8.10 -19.12
C THR A 120 8.80 8.44 -19.65
N THR A 121 9.35 9.64 -19.35
CA THR A 121 10.66 10.06 -19.86
C THR A 121 11.81 9.48 -19.02
N SER A 122 12.70 8.72 -19.65
CA SER A 122 13.90 8.11 -19.07
C SER A 122 15.16 8.45 -19.88
N GLY A 123 16.34 8.07 -19.37
CA GLY A 123 17.63 8.28 -20.05
C GLY A 123 18.44 9.47 -19.53
N SER A 124 19.66 9.64 -20.05
CA SER A 124 20.69 10.59 -19.53
C SER A 124 20.28 12.07 -19.59
N GLN A 125 19.45 12.46 -20.54
CA GLN A 125 18.97 13.85 -20.70
C GLN A 125 17.63 14.10 -20.00
N SER A 126 17.02 13.09 -19.36
CA SER A 126 15.67 13.17 -18.80
C SER A 126 15.53 14.25 -17.72
N GLN A 127 16.54 14.45 -16.88
CA GLN A 127 16.47 15.45 -15.80
C GLN A 127 16.34 16.87 -16.35
N LYS A 128 17.15 17.26 -17.34
CA LYS A 128 17.07 18.59 -17.95
C LYS A 128 15.72 18.80 -18.62
N TRP A 129 15.27 17.79 -19.38
CA TRP A 129 13.98 17.83 -20.05
C TRP A 129 12.81 17.95 -19.06
N LYS A 130 12.84 17.22 -17.94
CA LYS A 130 11.84 17.32 -16.86
C LYS A 130 11.83 18.73 -16.26
N VAL A 131 13.00 19.31 -15.96
CA VAL A 131 13.11 20.69 -15.47
C VAL A 131 12.46 21.67 -16.45
N ASP A 132 12.76 21.59 -17.76
CA ASP A 132 12.22 22.50 -18.76
C ASP A 132 10.68 22.38 -18.90
N LYS A 133 10.12 21.17 -18.82
CA LYS A 133 8.67 20.97 -18.83
C LYS A 133 7.99 21.53 -17.59
N ILE A 134 8.57 21.34 -16.41
CA ILE A 134 8.05 21.88 -15.14
C ILE A 134 8.10 23.41 -15.18
N LYS A 135 9.20 24.02 -15.67
CA LYS A 135 9.31 25.46 -15.88
C LYS A 135 8.18 26.00 -16.76
N GLY A 136 7.88 25.31 -17.87
CA GLY A 136 6.78 25.68 -18.76
C GLY A 136 5.42 25.80 -18.05
N LEU A 137 5.15 24.91 -17.08
CA LEU A 137 3.95 24.98 -16.25
C LEU A 137 4.04 26.12 -15.22
N LEU A 138 5.16 26.23 -14.49
CA LEU A 138 5.35 27.20 -13.41
C LEU A 138 5.29 28.64 -13.88
N VAL A 139 5.88 28.96 -15.04
CA VAL A 139 5.86 30.32 -15.62
C VAL A 139 4.42 30.75 -15.93
N ARG A 140 3.58 29.82 -16.42
CA ARG A 140 2.17 30.09 -16.79
C ARG A 140 1.22 30.04 -15.59
N ALA A 141 1.56 29.36 -14.52
CA ALA A 141 0.72 29.18 -13.33
C ALA A 141 0.28 30.53 -12.74
N LYS A 142 -0.94 30.66 -12.26
CA LYS A 142 -1.50 31.86 -11.63
C LYS A 142 -1.88 31.58 -10.17
N GLY A 143 -1.73 32.60 -9.31
CA GLY A 143 -2.11 32.47 -7.90
C GLY A 143 -1.53 31.21 -7.25
N HIS A 144 -2.41 30.34 -6.76
CA HIS A 144 -2.06 29.09 -6.10
C HIS A 144 -1.73 27.92 -7.04
N GLU A 145 -1.89 28.05 -8.36
CA GLU A 145 -1.67 26.95 -9.32
C GLU A 145 -0.24 26.38 -9.21
N ALA A 146 0.78 27.24 -9.03
CA ALA A 146 2.16 26.80 -8.83
C ALA A 146 2.32 25.84 -7.62
N LYS A 147 1.58 26.12 -6.53
CA LYS A 147 1.56 25.28 -5.32
C LYS A 147 1.08 23.86 -5.65
N TYR A 148 -0.02 23.74 -6.37
CA TYR A 148 -0.64 22.44 -6.66
C TYR A 148 0.09 21.69 -7.77
N VAL A 149 0.68 22.39 -8.76
CA VAL A 149 1.57 21.75 -9.76
C VAL A 149 2.74 21.07 -9.06
N ILE A 150 3.42 21.75 -8.13
CA ILE A 150 4.55 21.18 -7.41
C ILE A 150 4.11 20.05 -6.48
N ARG A 151 3.01 20.21 -5.74
CA ARG A 151 2.48 19.16 -4.87
C ARG A 151 2.06 17.92 -5.65
N GLY A 152 1.45 18.09 -6.83
CA GLY A 152 1.10 17.00 -7.73
C GLY A 152 2.33 16.22 -8.17
N LEU A 153 3.39 16.93 -8.59
CA LEU A 153 4.67 16.31 -8.98
C LEU A 153 5.40 15.63 -7.82
N GLN A 154 5.20 16.08 -6.56
CA GLN A 154 5.70 15.41 -5.36
C GLN A 154 4.88 14.17 -4.94
N GLY A 155 3.77 13.87 -5.62
CA GLY A 155 2.87 12.78 -5.26
C GLY A 155 1.99 13.05 -4.02
N LYS A 156 1.85 14.29 -3.56
CA LYS A 156 1.13 14.65 -2.32
C LYS A 156 0.43 16.01 -2.43
N LEU A 157 -0.82 16.04 -2.84
CA LEU A 157 -1.61 17.28 -2.98
C LEU A 157 -1.85 18.00 -1.65
N ARG A 158 -1.91 17.28 -0.53
CA ARG A 158 -2.16 17.80 0.84
C ARG A 158 -3.46 18.61 0.93
N ILE A 159 -4.51 18.12 0.33
CA ILE A 159 -5.85 18.73 0.33
C ILE A 159 -6.88 17.91 1.11
N GLY A 160 -6.43 16.89 1.85
CA GLY A 160 -7.33 16.01 2.61
C GLY A 160 -8.19 15.08 1.75
N LEU A 161 -7.85 14.92 0.46
CA LEU A 161 -8.52 13.99 -0.45
C LEU A 161 -7.80 12.64 -0.44
N ALA A 162 -8.56 11.60 -0.12
CA ALA A 162 -8.19 10.21 -0.41
C ALA A 162 -8.91 9.77 -1.71
N GLN A 163 -8.38 8.75 -2.37
CA GLN A 163 -9.02 8.13 -3.54
C GLN A 163 -10.50 7.80 -3.28
N SER A 164 -10.81 7.27 -2.09
CA SER A 164 -12.20 6.98 -1.69
C SER A 164 -13.11 8.22 -1.71
N THR A 165 -12.59 9.41 -1.40
CA THR A 165 -13.36 10.66 -1.45
C THR A 165 -13.65 11.08 -2.90
N VAL A 166 -12.69 10.85 -3.80
CA VAL A 166 -12.87 11.08 -5.25
C VAL A 166 -13.97 10.17 -5.80
N LEU A 167 -13.95 8.88 -5.46
CA LEU A 167 -14.99 7.92 -5.87
C LEU A 167 -16.38 8.30 -5.34
N VAL A 168 -16.47 8.76 -4.08
CA VAL A 168 -17.73 9.26 -3.51
C VAL A 168 -18.23 10.50 -4.26
N GLY A 169 -17.34 11.46 -4.54
CA GLY A 169 -17.69 12.66 -5.31
C GLY A 169 -18.20 12.32 -6.71
N LEU A 170 -17.56 11.35 -7.38
CA LEU A 170 -18.01 10.86 -8.69
C LEU A 170 -19.39 10.20 -8.61
N ALA A 171 -19.60 9.29 -7.65
CA ALA A 171 -20.88 8.61 -7.45
C ALA A 171 -22.02 9.61 -7.26
N HIS A 172 -21.83 10.57 -6.36
CA HIS A 172 -22.83 11.62 -6.11
C HIS A 172 -23.10 12.49 -7.35
N SER A 173 -22.04 12.82 -8.10
CA SER A 173 -22.20 13.66 -9.31
C SER A 173 -22.99 12.95 -10.40
N LEU A 174 -22.81 11.64 -10.59
CA LEU A 174 -23.56 10.84 -11.57
C LEU A 174 -25.04 10.69 -11.20
N VAL A 175 -25.37 10.65 -9.89
CA VAL A 175 -26.78 10.64 -9.43
C VAL A 175 -27.44 12.00 -9.60
N LEU A 176 -26.73 13.08 -9.23
CA LEU A 176 -27.28 14.44 -9.20
C LEU A 176 -27.31 15.12 -10.58
N SER A 177 -26.44 14.68 -11.47
CA SER A 177 -26.34 15.20 -12.85
C SER A 177 -25.98 14.05 -13.79
N PRO A 178 -26.93 13.14 -14.08
CA PRO A 178 -26.69 12.04 -15.00
C PRO A 178 -26.31 12.57 -16.37
N PRO A 179 -25.31 11.99 -17.05
CA PRO A 179 -24.93 12.42 -18.39
C PRO A 179 -26.08 12.30 -19.39
N PRO A 180 -26.15 13.19 -20.41
CA PRO A 180 -27.23 13.15 -21.40
C PRO A 180 -27.37 11.84 -22.18
N SER A 181 -26.25 11.09 -22.31
CA SER A 181 -26.20 9.76 -22.95
C SER A 181 -26.82 8.65 -22.11
N VAL A 182 -26.86 8.84 -20.79
CA VAL A 182 -27.49 7.93 -19.84
C VAL A 182 -28.92 8.38 -19.61
N GLN A 183 -29.77 8.29 -20.64
CA GLN A 183 -31.20 8.52 -20.46
C GLN A 183 -31.75 7.44 -19.54
N ILE A 184 -32.36 7.85 -18.45
CA ILE A 184 -33.23 6.97 -17.65
C ILE A 184 -34.36 6.57 -18.59
N THR A 185 -34.28 5.35 -19.12
CA THR A 185 -35.34 4.74 -19.93
C THR A 185 -36.66 4.77 -19.17
N SER A 186 -37.76 4.72 -19.89
CA SER A 186 -39.09 4.85 -19.34
C SER A 186 -39.33 3.92 -18.14
N TYR A 187 -40.29 4.31 -17.28
CA TYR A 187 -40.70 3.51 -16.10
C TYR A 187 -41.01 2.02 -16.45
N GLU A 188 -41.49 1.75 -17.68
CA GLU A 188 -41.79 0.41 -18.17
C GLU A 188 -40.52 -0.43 -18.45
N ASP A 189 -39.44 0.17 -18.91
CA ASP A 189 -38.15 -0.50 -19.11
C ASP A 189 -37.46 -0.78 -17.78
N LEU A 190 -37.62 0.09 -16.79
CA LEU A 190 -37.12 -0.11 -15.44
C LEU A 190 -37.86 -1.25 -14.72
N ALA A 191 -39.16 -1.38 -14.91
CA ALA A 191 -39.96 -2.50 -14.37
C ALA A 191 -39.58 -3.85 -15.01
N ARG A 192 -39.17 -3.84 -16.29
CA ARG A 192 -38.73 -5.03 -17.02
C ARG A 192 -37.33 -5.51 -16.62
N ILE A 193 -36.44 -4.59 -16.30
CA ILE A 193 -35.09 -4.87 -15.77
C ILE A 193 -35.19 -5.35 -14.32
N ALA A 194 -36.12 -4.85 -13.52
CA ALA A 194 -36.34 -5.26 -12.14
C ALA A 194 -36.94 -6.68 -11.99
N GLY A 195 -37.43 -7.29 -13.07
CA GLY A 195 -37.95 -8.67 -13.10
C GLY A 195 -36.96 -9.74 -13.54
N GLY A 196 -35.72 -9.41 -13.86
CA GLY A 196 -34.71 -10.37 -14.31
C GLY A 196 -33.83 -10.89 -13.15
N GLU A 197 -33.39 -12.12 -13.27
CA GLU A 197 -32.63 -12.95 -12.30
C GLU A 197 -31.26 -12.40 -11.86
N THR A 198 -31.01 -11.09 -11.97
CA THR A 198 -29.72 -10.46 -11.60
C THR A 198 -29.64 -10.05 -10.14
N ASP A 199 -30.53 -10.52 -9.28
CA ASP A 199 -30.70 -10.08 -7.90
C ASP A 199 -29.65 -10.59 -6.91
N GLU A 200 -28.88 -11.62 -7.24
CA GLU A 200 -27.89 -12.21 -6.33
C GLU A 200 -26.56 -11.43 -6.24
N VAL A 201 -26.26 -10.57 -7.20
CA VAL A 201 -24.95 -9.93 -7.35
C VAL A 201 -24.88 -8.50 -6.83
N TYR A 202 -26.00 -7.80 -6.79
CA TYR A 202 -26.08 -6.41 -6.29
C TYR A 202 -27.01 -6.31 -5.10
N PRO A 203 -26.65 -5.47 -4.09
CA PRO A 203 -27.53 -5.28 -2.94
C PRO A 203 -28.92 -4.84 -3.39
N GLU A 204 -29.98 -5.29 -2.69
CA GLU A 204 -31.39 -4.93 -2.93
C GLU A 204 -31.59 -3.43 -3.24
N ASN A 205 -30.70 -2.57 -2.74
CA ASN A 205 -30.70 -1.14 -2.93
C ASN A 205 -30.35 -0.70 -4.37
N ALA A 206 -29.68 -1.54 -5.18
CA ALA A 206 -29.39 -1.19 -6.58
C ALA A 206 -30.69 -1.09 -7.41
N LYS A 207 -31.69 -1.90 -7.09
CA LYS A 207 -33.04 -1.79 -7.68
C LYS A 207 -33.71 -0.45 -7.37
N ARG A 208 -33.51 0.08 -6.16
CA ARG A 208 -34.09 1.37 -5.73
C ARG A 208 -33.46 2.58 -6.41
N LEU A 209 -32.21 2.48 -6.87
CA LEU A 209 -31.58 3.53 -7.68
C LEU A 209 -32.32 3.79 -9.00
N CYS A 210 -32.92 2.75 -9.57
CA CYS A 210 -33.72 2.85 -10.80
C CYS A 210 -35.09 3.46 -10.55
N GLN A 211 -35.54 3.54 -9.28
CA GLN A 211 -36.81 4.14 -8.89
C GLN A 211 -36.58 5.61 -8.48
N THR A 212 -37.04 6.54 -9.28
CA THR A 212 -36.99 7.99 -8.96
C THR A 212 -37.71 8.36 -7.65
N VAL A 213 -38.44 7.43 -7.05
CA VAL A 213 -39.17 7.58 -5.78
C VAL A 213 -38.35 7.27 -4.53
N ALA A 214 -37.15 6.68 -4.67
CA ALA A 214 -36.29 6.42 -3.51
C ALA A 214 -35.73 7.73 -2.93
N PRO A 215 -35.59 7.85 -1.59
CA PRO A 215 -34.95 8.99 -0.95
C PRO A 215 -33.56 9.27 -1.53
N LEU A 216 -33.20 10.55 -1.64
CA LEU A 216 -31.94 10.96 -2.28
C LEU A 216 -30.71 10.39 -1.56
N ASP A 217 -30.72 10.37 -0.25
CA ASP A 217 -29.65 9.83 0.59
C ASP A 217 -29.41 8.33 0.34
N GLU A 218 -30.47 7.52 0.24
CA GLU A 218 -30.37 6.10 -0.11
C GLU A 218 -29.78 5.91 -1.53
N ARG A 219 -30.22 6.73 -2.49
CA ARG A 219 -29.69 6.72 -3.87
C ARG A 219 -28.22 7.06 -3.93
N LEU A 220 -27.79 8.06 -3.16
CA LEU A 220 -26.39 8.47 -3.07
C LEU A 220 -25.52 7.38 -2.43
N GLU A 221 -26.00 6.75 -1.35
CA GLU A 221 -25.28 5.64 -0.69
C GLU A 221 -25.15 4.43 -1.62
N CYS A 222 -26.22 4.04 -2.29
CA CYS A 222 -26.19 2.94 -3.24
C CYS A 222 -25.20 3.22 -4.39
N ALA A 223 -25.21 4.42 -4.95
CA ALA A 223 -24.28 4.82 -5.99
C ALA A 223 -22.82 4.75 -5.52
N VAL A 224 -22.55 5.16 -4.28
CA VAL A 224 -21.21 5.05 -3.69
C VAL A 224 -20.75 3.59 -3.60
N ASN A 225 -21.65 2.68 -3.20
CA ASN A 225 -21.34 1.26 -3.11
C ASN A 225 -21.03 0.66 -4.49
N ILE A 226 -21.84 1.00 -5.51
CA ILE A 226 -21.63 0.56 -6.90
C ILE A 226 -20.28 1.06 -7.44
N ILE A 227 -20.01 2.36 -7.34
CA ILE A 227 -18.79 2.96 -7.89
C ILE A 227 -17.53 2.43 -7.18
N LYS A 228 -17.56 2.29 -5.86
CA LYS A 228 -16.44 1.72 -5.11
C LYS A 228 -16.19 0.26 -5.47
N ARG A 229 -17.26 -0.53 -5.59
CA ARG A 229 -17.16 -1.93 -5.99
C ARG A 229 -16.60 -2.06 -7.41
N ALA A 230 -17.16 -1.34 -8.38
CA ALA A 230 -16.69 -1.33 -9.76
C ALA A 230 -15.20 -0.96 -9.87
N TYR A 231 -14.77 0.07 -9.13
CA TYR A 231 -13.36 0.44 -9.08
C TYR A 231 -12.48 -0.62 -8.41
N SER A 232 -12.97 -1.26 -7.35
CA SER A 232 -12.20 -2.30 -6.66
C SER A 232 -12.04 -3.58 -7.49
N GLU A 233 -13.03 -3.91 -8.32
CA GLU A 233 -12.98 -5.05 -9.25
C GLU A 233 -12.19 -4.73 -10.52
N PHE A 234 -12.20 -3.48 -10.96
CA PHE A 234 -11.50 -2.99 -12.14
C PHE A 234 -10.90 -1.59 -11.87
N PRO A 235 -9.70 -1.49 -11.25
CA PRO A 235 -9.14 -0.22 -10.75
C PRO A 235 -8.56 0.65 -11.87
N SER A 236 -9.45 1.12 -12.73
CA SER A 236 -9.17 2.04 -13.85
C SER A 236 -10.18 3.19 -13.86
N PHE A 237 -9.70 4.41 -13.68
CA PHE A 237 -10.55 5.58 -13.85
C PHE A 237 -11.03 5.74 -15.30
N ASP A 238 -10.22 5.30 -16.29
CA ASP A 238 -10.63 5.30 -17.70
C ASP A 238 -11.91 4.49 -17.90
N ALA A 239 -11.90 3.23 -17.46
CA ALA A 239 -13.06 2.33 -17.57
C ALA A 239 -14.26 2.84 -16.77
N LEU A 240 -14.01 3.34 -15.55
CA LEU A 240 -15.06 3.84 -14.68
C LEU A 240 -15.77 5.07 -15.25
N ILE A 241 -15.03 6.00 -15.89
CA ILE A 241 -15.60 7.20 -16.51
C ILE A 241 -16.28 6.84 -17.83
N ASP A 242 -15.69 5.97 -18.64
CA ASP A 242 -16.34 5.50 -19.86
C ASP A 242 -17.70 4.83 -19.51
N ALA A 243 -17.73 3.96 -18.49
CA ALA A 243 -18.98 3.38 -17.98
C ALA A 243 -19.95 4.47 -17.47
N GLY A 244 -19.47 5.41 -16.66
CA GLY A 244 -20.30 6.47 -16.09
C GLY A 244 -20.93 7.40 -17.12
N LEU A 245 -20.34 7.52 -18.29
CA LEU A 245 -20.85 8.32 -19.38
C LEU A 245 -21.74 7.53 -20.38
N GLU A 246 -21.75 6.19 -20.32
CA GLU A 246 -22.39 5.36 -21.32
C GLU A 246 -23.52 4.49 -20.78
N VAL A 247 -23.42 4.01 -19.55
CA VAL A 247 -24.39 3.07 -18.98
C VAL A 247 -24.94 3.56 -17.63
N PRO A 248 -26.18 3.18 -17.30
CA PRO A 248 -26.74 3.45 -15.97
C PRO A 248 -25.92 2.80 -14.86
N LEU A 249 -25.91 3.39 -13.66
CA LEU A 249 -25.13 2.90 -12.52
C LEU A 249 -25.37 1.42 -12.19
N HIS A 250 -26.59 0.95 -12.31
CA HIS A 250 -26.94 -0.46 -12.04
C HIS A 250 -26.31 -1.45 -13.05
N ASP A 251 -25.85 -0.99 -14.20
CA ASP A 251 -25.19 -1.81 -15.23
C ASP A 251 -23.67 -1.77 -15.18
N PHE A 252 -23.08 -1.06 -14.21
CA PHE A 252 -21.60 -0.96 -14.06
C PHE A 252 -20.93 -2.32 -13.93
N HIS A 253 -21.57 -3.29 -13.28
CA HIS A 253 -21.08 -4.67 -13.17
C HIS A 253 -20.86 -5.37 -14.52
N LYS A 254 -21.55 -4.94 -15.59
CA LYS A 254 -21.40 -5.50 -16.94
C LYS A 254 -20.15 -4.98 -17.66
N VAL A 255 -19.67 -3.81 -17.25
CA VAL A 255 -18.58 -3.09 -17.93
C VAL A 255 -17.32 -3.04 -17.07
N CYS A 256 -17.49 -2.84 -15.75
CA CYS A 256 -16.39 -2.76 -14.78
C CYS A 256 -16.42 -4.00 -13.88
N SER A 257 -16.12 -5.17 -14.44
CA SER A 257 -16.04 -6.43 -13.71
C SER A 257 -14.64 -7.03 -13.77
N LEU A 258 -14.35 -7.94 -12.88
CA LEU A 258 -13.09 -8.67 -12.84
C LEU A 258 -12.75 -9.27 -14.22
N THR A 259 -11.60 -8.85 -14.75
CA THR A 259 -11.10 -9.28 -16.06
C THR A 259 -9.63 -9.70 -15.94
N PRO A 260 -9.24 -10.91 -16.37
CA PRO A 260 -7.84 -11.32 -16.37
C PRO A 260 -6.94 -10.32 -17.10
N GLY A 261 -5.79 -10.00 -16.49
CA GLY A 261 -4.87 -8.97 -16.99
C GLY A 261 -5.05 -7.60 -16.34
N VAL A 262 -6.15 -7.38 -15.60
CA VAL A 262 -6.36 -6.20 -14.73
C VAL A 262 -6.49 -6.68 -13.29
N PRO A 263 -5.63 -6.23 -12.36
CA PRO A 263 -5.66 -6.72 -10.97
C PRO A 263 -6.87 -6.20 -10.22
N VAL A 264 -7.36 -7.02 -9.28
CA VAL A 264 -8.44 -6.66 -8.34
C VAL A 264 -7.82 -6.08 -7.07
N GLU A 265 -8.43 -5.05 -6.48
CA GLU A 265 -8.01 -4.61 -5.15
C GLU A 265 -8.14 -5.76 -4.13
N PRO A 266 -7.07 -6.09 -3.39
CA PRO A 266 -7.09 -7.28 -2.55
C PRO A 266 -8.04 -7.14 -1.35
N MET A 267 -8.78 -8.18 -1.04
CA MET A 267 -9.52 -8.29 0.22
C MET A 267 -8.55 -8.25 1.40
N LEU A 268 -8.95 -7.57 2.48
CA LEU A 268 -8.11 -7.27 3.63
C LEU A 268 -8.65 -7.93 4.90
N ALA A 269 -7.74 -8.45 5.74
CA ALA A 269 -8.10 -9.04 7.02
C ALA A 269 -8.07 -8.01 8.17
N LYS A 270 -8.99 -8.17 9.16
CA LYS A 270 -8.94 -7.46 10.43
C LYS A 270 -7.99 -8.15 11.41
N PRO A 271 -7.17 -7.41 12.15
CA PRO A 271 -6.35 -7.98 13.22
C PRO A 271 -7.24 -8.43 14.39
N THR A 272 -6.85 -9.53 15.04
CA THR A 272 -7.43 -10.02 16.28
C THR A 272 -6.34 -10.23 17.32
N LYS A 273 -6.68 -10.04 18.61
CA LYS A 273 -5.72 -10.08 19.72
C LYS A 273 -5.65 -11.44 20.41
N SER A 274 -6.63 -12.32 20.19
CA SER A 274 -6.68 -13.63 20.83
C SER A 274 -7.53 -14.61 20.04
N VAL A 275 -7.35 -15.92 20.30
CA VAL A 275 -8.19 -16.99 19.75
C VAL A 275 -9.64 -16.84 20.23
N GLN A 276 -9.85 -16.41 21.50
CA GLN A 276 -11.17 -16.17 22.06
C GLN A 276 -11.92 -15.06 21.31
N GLU A 277 -11.21 -14.01 20.86
CA GLU A 277 -11.81 -12.96 20.03
C GLU A 277 -12.24 -13.51 18.67
N VAL A 278 -11.44 -14.40 18.05
CA VAL A 278 -11.80 -15.09 16.80
C VAL A 278 -13.08 -15.89 17.00
N LEU A 279 -13.13 -16.78 17.98
CA LEU A 279 -14.30 -17.62 18.28
C LEU A 279 -15.55 -16.80 18.59
N LYS A 280 -15.41 -15.72 19.37
CA LYS A 280 -16.53 -14.81 19.68
C LYS A 280 -17.08 -14.13 18.41
N ARG A 281 -16.23 -13.78 17.46
CA ARG A 281 -16.64 -13.11 16.21
C ARG A 281 -17.27 -14.06 15.20
N LEU A 282 -16.82 -15.31 15.18
CA LEU A 282 -17.26 -16.34 14.24
C LEU A 282 -18.23 -17.35 14.87
N ASN A 283 -18.80 -17.02 16.03
CA ASN A 283 -19.73 -17.89 16.73
C ASN A 283 -20.91 -18.32 15.84
N GLY A 284 -21.14 -19.63 15.73
CA GLY A 284 -22.18 -20.21 14.88
C GLY A 284 -21.84 -20.23 13.37
N LEU A 285 -20.58 -20.02 12.98
CA LEU A 285 -20.14 -20.07 11.59
C LEU A 285 -19.05 -21.13 11.39
N ARG A 286 -19.12 -21.86 10.27
CA ARG A 286 -17.98 -22.66 9.81
C ARG A 286 -16.88 -21.74 9.26
N PHE A 287 -15.64 -22.01 9.63
CA PHE A 287 -14.49 -21.22 9.20
C PHE A 287 -13.26 -22.10 8.96
N THR A 288 -12.29 -21.55 8.25
CA THR A 288 -10.98 -22.16 8.06
C THR A 288 -9.89 -21.29 8.66
N CYS A 289 -8.88 -21.93 9.24
CA CYS A 289 -7.61 -21.30 9.57
C CYS A 289 -6.58 -21.70 8.52
N GLU A 290 -5.89 -20.74 7.95
CA GLU A 290 -4.82 -20.96 6.98
C GLU A 290 -3.51 -20.37 7.52
N TYR A 291 -2.37 -20.98 7.18
CA TYR A 291 -1.09 -20.40 7.50
C TYR A 291 -0.96 -19.00 6.89
N LYS A 292 -0.60 -18.03 7.74
CA LYS A 292 -0.22 -16.71 7.27
C LYS A 292 1.27 -16.70 6.97
N TYR A 293 1.59 -16.87 5.71
CA TYR A 293 2.98 -16.87 5.25
C TYR A 293 3.62 -15.48 5.37
N ASP A 294 4.94 -15.44 5.63
CA ASP A 294 5.75 -14.23 5.57
C ASP A 294 6.35 -14.12 4.15
N GLY A 295 5.59 -13.59 3.22
CA GLY A 295 5.90 -13.50 1.80
C GLY A 295 5.42 -12.22 1.14
N GLU A 296 5.36 -12.22 -0.19
CA GLU A 296 4.72 -11.17 -0.98
C GLU A 296 3.44 -11.70 -1.61
N ARG A 297 2.30 -11.07 -1.29
CA ARG A 297 1.02 -11.39 -1.93
C ARG A 297 1.09 -11.09 -3.42
N ALA A 298 0.66 -12.03 -4.22
CA ALA A 298 0.68 -11.95 -5.67
C ALA A 298 -0.63 -12.47 -6.27
N GLN A 299 -1.26 -11.65 -7.10
CA GLN A 299 -2.35 -12.11 -7.96
C GLN A 299 -1.74 -12.62 -9.26
N VAL A 300 -2.02 -13.86 -9.60
CA VAL A 300 -1.52 -14.50 -10.83
C VAL A 300 -2.65 -14.61 -11.82
N HIS A 301 -2.49 -13.97 -12.95
CA HIS A 301 -3.50 -13.89 -14.02
C HIS A 301 -3.05 -14.66 -15.25
N MET A 302 -3.99 -15.31 -15.90
CA MET A 302 -3.87 -15.81 -17.28
C MET A 302 -5.09 -15.40 -18.08
N THR A 303 -4.87 -14.67 -19.17
CA THR A 303 -5.96 -14.29 -20.09
C THR A 303 -6.33 -15.44 -21.02
N PRO A 304 -7.51 -15.43 -21.67
CA PRO A 304 -7.90 -16.46 -22.65
C PRO A 304 -6.90 -16.63 -23.81
N GLU A 305 -6.16 -15.56 -24.15
CA GLU A 305 -5.10 -15.59 -25.18
C GLU A 305 -3.79 -16.19 -24.65
N GLY A 306 -3.75 -16.61 -23.38
CA GLY A 306 -2.58 -17.22 -22.75
C GLY A 306 -1.52 -16.23 -22.23
N LYS A 307 -1.81 -14.92 -22.24
CA LYS A 307 -0.94 -13.94 -21.61
C LYS A 307 -1.02 -14.05 -20.11
N THR A 308 0.12 -14.11 -19.44
CA THR A 308 0.23 -14.18 -18.00
C THR A 308 0.76 -12.88 -17.40
N SER A 309 0.33 -12.56 -16.18
CA SER A 309 0.79 -11.39 -15.42
C SER A 309 0.76 -11.70 -13.92
N VAL A 310 1.65 -11.06 -13.17
CA VAL A 310 1.74 -11.17 -11.70
C VAL A 310 1.63 -9.79 -11.11
N PHE A 311 0.64 -9.56 -10.25
CA PHE A 311 0.42 -8.26 -9.63
C PHE A 311 0.62 -8.33 -8.12
N SER A 312 1.33 -7.35 -7.58
CA SER A 312 1.56 -7.21 -6.15
C SER A 312 0.29 -6.78 -5.40
N ARG A 313 0.35 -6.81 -4.06
CA ARG A 313 -0.70 -6.28 -3.18
C ARG A 313 -1.11 -4.83 -3.49
N ASN A 314 -0.18 -4.03 -4.01
CA ASN A 314 -0.43 -2.63 -4.38
C ASN A 314 -0.81 -2.47 -5.86
N LEU A 315 -1.22 -3.56 -6.51
CA LEU A 315 -1.64 -3.62 -7.91
C LEU A 315 -0.53 -3.26 -8.92
N LEU A 316 0.74 -3.34 -8.53
CA LEU A 316 1.86 -3.11 -9.43
C LEU A 316 2.17 -4.39 -10.19
N ASP A 317 2.46 -4.30 -11.48
CA ASP A 317 2.96 -5.43 -12.26
C ASP A 317 4.37 -5.82 -11.76
N THR A 318 4.49 -7.04 -11.30
CA THR A 318 5.74 -7.64 -10.78
C THR A 318 6.17 -8.87 -11.58
N SER A 319 5.65 -9.03 -12.79
CA SER A 319 5.94 -10.17 -13.66
C SER A 319 7.45 -10.29 -13.96
N GLU A 320 8.16 -9.17 -14.11
CA GLU A 320 9.61 -9.16 -14.31
C GLU A 320 10.42 -9.53 -13.04
N LYS A 321 9.84 -9.29 -11.84
CA LYS A 321 10.45 -9.69 -10.58
C LYS A 321 10.30 -11.19 -10.32
N TYR A 322 9.22 -11.78 -10.78
CA TYR A 322 8.84 -13.17 -10.55
C TYR A 322 8.53 -13.92 -11.86
N PRO A 323 9.49 -14.04 -12.79
CA PRO A 323 9.25 -14.65 -14.11
C PRO A 323 8.90 -16.15 -14.01
N GLU A 324 9.27 -16.83 -12.93
CA GLU A 324 8.93 -18.24 -12.70
C GLU A 324 7.51 -18.46 -12.17
N VAL A 325 6.87 -17.47 -11.53
CA VAL A 325 5.52 -17.64 -10.95
C VAL A 325 4.49 -18.06 -12.01
N PRO A 326 4.40 -17.39 -13.18
CA PRO A 326 3.50 -17.84 -14.24
C PRO A 326 3.78 -19.26 -14.73
N LEU A 327 5.07 -19.66 -14.77
CA LEU A 327 5.48 -20.99 -15.21
C LEU A 327 5.02 -22.06 -14.20
N TYR A 328 5.20 -21.81 -12.89
CA TYR A 328 4.81 -22.74 -11.83
C TYR A 328 3.29 -22.91 -11.77
N VAL A 329 2.54 -21.82 -11.91
CA VAL A 329 1.07 -21.90 -11.93
C VAL A 329 0.57 -22.59 -13.21
N LYS A 330 1.20 -22.35 -14.36
CA LYS A 330 0.85 -23.04 -15.62
C LYS A 330 1.11 -24.55 -15.53
N GLU A 331 2.20 -24.97 -14.88
CA GLU A 331 2.51 -26.39 -14.63
C GLU A 331 1.48 -27.04 -13.69
N ALA A 332 0.89 -26.25 -12.77
CA ALA A 332 -0.15 -26.69 -11.84
C ALA A 332 -1.55 -26.75 -12.47
N CYS A 333 -1.78 -26.09 -13.63
CA CYS A 333 -3.08 -26.06 -14.28
C CYS A 333 -3.53 -27.45 -14.75
N GLY A 334 -4.77 -27.82 -14.44
CA GLY A 334 -5.44 -28.98 -14.99
C GLY A 334 -5.86 -28.79 -16.45
N GLU A 335 -6.24 -29.90 -17.09
CA GLU A 335 -6.80 -29.89 -18.46
C GLU A 335 -8.07 -29.01 -18.51
N GLY A 336 -8.16 -28.14 -19.52
CA GLY A 336 -9.31 -27.27 -19.73
C GLY A 336 -9.27 -25.91 -19.02
N VAL A 337 -8.23 -25.59 -18.23
CA VAL A 337 -8.01 -24.25 -17.69
C VAL A 337 -7.47 -23.33 -18.78
N GLN A 338 -8.28 -22.37 -19.22
CA GLN A 338 -7.95 -21.42 -20.30
C GLN A 338 -7.64 -20.03 -19.77
N SER A 339 -8.27 -19.63 -18.67
CA SER A 339 -8.04 -18.32 -18.04
C SER A 339 -8.34 -18.38 -16.55
N TYR A 340 -7.58 -17.63 -15.75
CA TYR A 340 -7.76 -17.60 -14.30
C TYR A 340 -7.23 -16.31 -13.67
N VAL A 341 -7.72 -16.05 -12.45
CA VAL A 341 -7.13 -15.11 -11.49
C VAL A 341 -7.02 -15.83 -10.15
N LEU A 342 -5.80 -16.11 -9.74
CA LEU A 342 -5.46 -16.71 -8.45
C LEU A 342 -4.93 -15.66 -7.48
N ASP A 343 -5.34 -15.75 -6.22
CA ASP A 343 -4.75 -14.98 -5.12
C ASP A 343 -3.75 -15.87 -4.36
N THR A 344 -2.52 -15.45 -4.30
CA THR A 344 -1.41 -16.29 -3.83
C THR A 344 -0.47 -15.52 -2.92
N GLU A 345 0.36 -16.23 -2.17
CA GLU A 345 1.53 -15.68 -1.50
C GLU A 345 2.79 -16.31 -2.10
N VAL A 346 3.73 -15.47 -2.53
CA VAL A 346 5.06 -15.89 -3.00
C VAL A 346 6.00 -15.88 -1.79
N VAL A 347 6.58 -17.04 -1.49
CA VAL A 347 7.40 -17.23 -0.30
C VAL A 347 8.79 -17.71 -0.71
N ALA A 348 9.84 -17.18 -0.07
CA ALA A 348 11.19 -17.70 -0.24
C ALA A 348 11.28 -19.13 0.31
N TYR A 349 11.86 -20.05 -0.47
CA TYR A 349 11.83 -21.47 -0.18
C TYR A 349 13.12 -22.16 -0.54
N ASN A 350 13.61 -23.01 0.36
CA ASN A 350 14.74 -23.88 0.10
C ASN A 350 14.23 -25.25 -0.37
N ARG A 351 14.43 -25.58 -1.64
CA ARG A 351 13.97 -26.84 -2.23
C ARG A 351 14.72 -28.05 -1.72
N VAL A 352 15.94 -27.88 -1.22
CA VAL A 352 16.75 -28.99 -0.70
C VAL A 352 16.28 -29.40 0.69
N THR A 353 16.08 -28.41 1.58
CA THR A 353 15.63 -28.67 2.96
C THR A 353 14.12 -28.73 3.11
N GLY A 354 13.36 -28.27 2.12
CA GLY A 354 11.89 -28.20 2.18
C GLY A 354 11.36 -27.12 3.14
N GLN A 355 12.17 -26.13 3.50
CA GLN A 355 11.83 -25.11 4.51
C GLN A 355 11.59 -23.73 3.89
N PHE A 356 10.68 -22.97 4.52
CA PHE A 356 10.53 -21.56 4.22
C PHE A 356 11.73 -20.75 4.72
N ILE A 357 12.10 -19.73 3.96
CA ILE A 357 13.21 -18.82 4.25
C ILE A 357 12.61 -17.46 4.67
N PRO A 358 13.22 -16.72 5.62
CA PRO A 358 12.70 -15.42 6.05
C PRO A 358 12.47 -14.43 4.92
N PHE A 359 11.42 -13.63 5.02
CA PHE A 359 11.01 -12.61 4.04
C PHE A 359 12.13 -11.64 3.67
N GLN A 360 13.04 -11.34 4.59
CA GLN A 360 14.16 -10.44 4.34
C GLN A 360 14.99 -10.89 3.13
N ILE A 361 15.15 -12.20 2.93
CA ILE A 361 15.86 -12.75 1.78
C ILE A 361 15.05 -12.55 0.50
N LEU A 362 13.73 -12.75 0.55
CA LEU A 362 12.84 -12.46 -0.58
C LEU A 362 12.90 -10.98 -0.98
N SER A 363 12.99 -10.08 -0.01
CA SER A 363 13.06 -8.63 -0.24
C SER A 363 14.36 -8.18 -0.91
N THR A 364 15.44 -8.97 -0.87
CA THR A 364 16.71 -8.68 -1.56
C THR A 364 16.66 -8.98 -3.05
N ARG A 365 15.62 -9.67 -3.51
CA ARG A 365 15.44 -10.02 -4.91
C ARG A 365 15.32 -8.76 -5.77
N LYS A 366 16.01 -8.74 -6.89
CA LYS A 366 16.02 -7.62 -7.82
C LYS A 366 14.63 -7.41 -8.43
N LYS A 367 14.33 -6.17 -8.83
CA LYS A 367 13.07 -5.85 -9.52
C LYS A 367 12.95 -6.51 -10.90
N GLN A 368 14.07 -6.80 -11.54
CA GLN A 368 14.15 -7.51 -12.81
C GLN A 368 15.08 -8.71 -12.64
N GLU A 369 14.56 -9.89 -12.91
CA GLU A 369 15.32 -11.14 -13.02
C GLU A 369 15.28 -11.54 -14.50
N GLU A 370 16.43 -11.89 -15.07
CA GLU A 370 16.51 -12.16 -16.52
C GLU A 370 15.78 -13.44 -16.90
N THR A 371 15.89 -14.48 -16.08
CA THR A 371 15.20 -15.75 -16.27
C THR A 371 14.87 -16.40 -14.91
N ALA A 372 13.97 -17.40 -14.92
CA ALA A 372 13.67 -18.21 -13.73
C ALA A 372 14.91 -18.97 -13.20
N GLU A 373 15.88 -19.26 -14.07
CA GLU A 373 17.12 -20.00 -13.74
C GLU A 373 18.18 -19.08 -13.14
N SER A 374 18.18 -17.79 -13.48
CA SER A 374 19.11 -16.79 -12.96
C SER A 374 18.65 -16.18 -11.62
N ALA A 375 17.46 -16.56 -11.13
CA ALA A 375 16.91 -16.04 -9.90
C ALA A 375 17.77 -16.40 -8.69
N THR A 376 18.22 -15.38 -7.96
CA THR A 376 19.15 -15.52 -6.82
C THR A 376 18.50 -16.15 -5.58
N VAL A 377 17.16 -16.03 -5.47
CA VAL A 377 16.37 -16.54 -4.35
C VAL A 377 15.27 -17.45 -4.90
N GLN A 378 15.29 -18.72 -4.48
CA GLN A 378 14.25 -19.68 -4.84
C GLN A 378 12.93 -19.33 -4.14
N ILE A 379 11.81 -19.58 -4.80
CA ILE A 379 10.47 -19.30 -4.29
C ILE A 379 9.51 -20.49 -4.48
N ILE A 380 8.43 -20.46 -3.71
CA ILE A 380 7.26 -21.31 -3.88
C ILE A 380 6.00 -20.45 -3.87
N VAL A 381 5.00 -20.82 -4.67
CA VAL A 381 3.70 -20.15 -4.73
C VAL A 381 2.70 -20.90 -3.84
N GLN A 382 2.09 -20.17 -2.90
CA GLN A 382 1.04 -20.68 -1.99
C GLN A 382 -0.30 -20.10 -2.43
N ALA A 383 -1.14 -20.87 -3.10
CA ALA A 383 -2.47 -20.43 -3.55
C ALA A 383 -3.50 -20.58 -2.42
N PHE A 384 -4.26 -19.52 -2.16
CA PHE A 384 -5.25 -19.50 -1.08
C PHE A 384 -6.65 -19.04 -1.52
N ASP A 385 -6.82 -18.55 -2.75
CA ASP A 385 -8.13 -18.20 -3.31
C ASP A 385 -8.12 -18.22 -4.84
N LEU A 386 -9.30 -18.45 -5.45
CA LEU A 386 -9.53 -18.41 -6.89
C LEU A 386 -10.66 -17.42 -7.17
N MET A 387 -10.33 -16.32 -7.86
CA MET A 387 -11.26 -15.21 -8.08
C MET A 387 -11.94 -15.25 -9.45
N TYR A 388 -11.35 -15.97 -10.43
CA TYR A 388 -11.86 -16.07 -11.79
C TYR A 388 -11.40 -17.35 -12.44
N LEU A 389 -12.29 -17.99 -13.21
CA LEU A 389 -11.99 -19.22 -13.96
C LEU A 389 -12.78 -19.26 -15.28
N ASN A 390 -12.09 -19.42 -16.42
CA ASN A 390 -12.67 -19.70 -17.73
C ASN A 390 -13.89 -18.86 -18.13
N GLY A 391 -13.83 -17.56 -17.95
CA GLY A 391 -14.92 -16.64 -18.30
C GLY A 391 -15.86 -16.29 -17.15
N GLU A 392 -15.76 -16.97 -15.99
CA GLU A 392 -16.64 -16.76 -14.85
C GLU A 392 -15.93 -16.04 -13.70
N PRO A 393 -16.37 -14.83 -13.29
CA PRO A 393 -15.97 -14.20 -12.04
C PRO A 393 -16.53 -14.96 -10.84
N LEU A 394 -15.70 -15.26 -9.86
CA LEU A 394 -16.06 -16.09 -8.69
C LEU A 394 -16.23 -15.28 -7.40
N LEU A 395 -16.11 -13.95 -7.44
CA LEU A 395 -16.08 -13.10 -6.24
C LEU A 395 -17.32 -13.24 -5.36
N ASN A 396 -18.48 -13.57 -5.96
CA ASN A 396 -19.76 -13.73 -5.25
C ASN A 396 -20.03 -15.18 -4.80
N LYS A 397 -19.15 -16.12 -5.15
CA LYS A 397 -19.25 -17.50 -4.64
C LYS A 397 -18.68 -17.54 -3.21
N THR A 398 -19.16 -18.52 -2.43
CA THR A 398 -18.60 -18.78 -1.10
C THR A 398 -17.13 -19.19 -1.18
N LEU A 399 -16.37 -18.99 -0.12
CA LEU A 399 -14.96 -19.42 -0.07
C LEU A 399 -14.84 -20.94 -0.29
N GLN A 400 -15.79 -21.72 0.26
CA GLN A 400 -15.82 -23.17 0.05
C GLN A 400 -15.92 -23.50 -1.44
N GLU A 401 -16.85 -22.89 -2.17
CA GLU A 401 -17.01 -23.11 -3.62
C GLU A 401 -15.77 -22.70 -4.41
N ARG A 402 -15.18 -21.53 -4.09
CA ARG A 402 -13.96 -21.07 -4.76
C ARG A 402 -12.78 -22.01 -4.50
N ARG A 403 -12.64 -22.49 -3.25
CA ARG A 403 -11.62 -23.46 -2.86
C ARG A 403 -11.81 -24.81 -3.56
N ASP A 404 -13.03 -25.32 -3.65
CA ASP A 404 -13.34 -26.57 -4.34
C ASP A 404 -13.02 -26.47 -5.84
N LEU A 405 -13.36 -25.34 -6.47
CA LEU A 405 -12.99 -25.08 -7.86
C LEU A 405 -11.48 -24.99 -8.04
N MET A 406 -10.76 -24.36 -7.11
CA MET A 406 -9.30 -24.28 -7.14
C MET A 406 -8.67 -25.68 -7.04
N LEU A 407 -9.07 -26.48 -6.07
CA LEU A 407 -8.56 -27.85 -5.87
C LEU A 407 -8.90 -28.79 -7.04
N LYS A 408 -10.03 -28.57 -7.71
CA LYS A 408 -10.43 -29.36 -8.88
C LYS A 408 -9.61 -29.04 -10.13
N ASN A 409 -9.22 -27.78 -10.31
CA ASN A 409 -8.63 -27.28 -11.55
C ASN A 409 -7.11 -27.08 -11.48
N PHE A 410 -6.50 -27.15 -10.30
CA PHE A 410 -5.06 -27.03 -10.11
C PHE A 410 -4.53 -28.21 -9.32
N SER A 411 -3.26 -28.55 -9.55
CA SER A 411 -2.56 -29.65 -8.88
C SER A 411 -1.28 -29.16 -8.20
N LEU A 412 -0.86 -29.86 -7.15
CA LEU A 412 0.40 -29.58 -6.48
C LEU A 412 1.57 -29.81 -7.43
N VAL A 413 2.57 -28.91 -7.39
CA VAL A 413 3.84 -29.07 -8.08
C VAL A 413 4.95 -28.94 -7.05
N GLU A 414 5.69 -30.05 -6.84
CA GLU A 414 6.69 -30.13 -5.79
C GLU A 414 7.73 -29.01 -5.88
N GLY A 415 7.95 -28.32 -4.76
CA GLY A 415 8.91 -27.21 -4.66
C GLY A 415 8.56 -25.95 -5.46
N LYS A 416 7.37 -25.88 -6.12
CA LYS A 416 6.98 -24.77 -6.99
C LYS A 416 5.62 -24.20 -6.64
N PHE A 417 4.58 -25.04 -6.52
CA PHE A 417 3.21 -24.61 -6.30
C PHE A 417 2.50 -25.51 -5.28
N ARG A 418 1.86 -24.89 -4.30
CA ARG A 418 1.03 -25.57 -3.28
C ARG A 418 -0.21 -24.74 -2.98
N PHE A 419 -1.22 -25.40 -2.42
CA PHE A 419 -2.31 -24.71 -1.75
C PHE A 419 -1.89 -24.30 -0.35
N ALA A 420 -2.46 -23.21 0.15
CA ALA A 420 -2.23 -22.79 1.53
C ALA A 420 -2.60 -23.91 2.50
N VAL A 421 -1.73 -24.19 3.47
CA VAL A 421 -2.01 -25.16 4.51
C VAL A 421 -3.17 -24.66 5.35
N SER A 422 -4.24 -25.43 5.44
CA SER A 422 -5.49 -25.02 6.08
C SER A 422 -6.08 -26.12 6.96
N LYS A 423 -6.82 -25.71 7.99
CA LYS A 423 -7.62 -26.58 8.86
C LYS A 423 -9.00 -25.96 9.03
N ASP A 424 -10.03 -26.75 8.73
CA ASP A 424 -11.43 -26.33 8.82
C ASP A 424 -11.98 -26.61 10.22
N PHE A 425 -12.77 -25.68 10.73
CA PHE A 425 -13.42 -25.75 12.02
C PHE A 425 -14.93 -25.63 11.85
N GLN A 426 -15.66 -26.41 12.65
CA GLN A 426 -17.10 -26.31 12.76
C GLN A 426 -17.49 -25.14 13.67
N GLU A 427 -18.80 -24.91 13.84
CA GLU A 427 -19.38 -23.82 14.63
C GLU A 427 -18.85 -23.73 16.08
N ASP A 428 -18.44 -24.87 16.64
CA ASP A 428 -17.95 -25.01 18.04
C ASP A 428 -16.43 -25.19 18.12
N GLY A 429 -15.65 -24.57 17.22
CA GLY A 429 -14.20 -24.71 17.17
C GLY A 429 -13.52 -24.62 18.55
N GLU A 430 -12.73 -25.63 18.91
CA GLU A 430 -12.03 -25.69 20.19
C GLU A 430 -10.83 -24.75 20.21
N THR A 431 -10.72 -23.90 21.22
CA THR A 431 -9.62 -22.95 21.42
C THR A 431 -8.27 -23.63 21.28
N ASN A 432 -8.07 -24.77 21.95
CA ASN A 432 -6.79 -25.50 21.96
C ASN A 432 -6.35 -25.95 20.57
N GLN A 433 -7.28 -26.40 19.72
CA GLN A 433 -6.94 -26.85 18.36
C GLN A 433 -6.48 -25.70 17.47
N ILE A 434 -7.02 -24.49 17.68
CA ILE A 434 -6.60 -23.29 16.93
C ILE A 434 -5.23 -22.82 17.43
N GLU A 435 -4.98 -22.89 18.75
CA GLU A 435 -3.69 -22.56 19.36
C GLU A 435 -2.59 -23.53 18.89
N GLU A 436 -2.86 -24.84 18.89
CA GLU A 436 -1.95 -25.85 18.34
C GLU A 436 -1.62 -25.56 16.87
N PHE A 437 -2.64 -25.27 16.03
CA PHE A 437 -2.42 -24.96 14.62
C PHE A 437 -1.69 -23.64 14.40
N LEU A 438 -1.86 -22.67 15.31
CA LEU A 438 -1.08 -21.43 15.32
C LEU A 438 0.39 -21.70 15.62
N ASP A 439 0.67 -22.55 16.60
CA ASP A 439 2.05 -22.96 16.93
C ASP A 439 2.72 -23.73 15.78
N GLU A 440 1.96 -24.60 15.09
CA GLU A 440 2.44 -25.27 13.88
C GLU A 440 2.82 -24.25 12.78
N ALA A 441 1.96 -23.25 12.55
CA ALA A 441 2.23 -22.19 11.56
C ALA A 441 3.51 -21.40 11.91
N ILE A 442 3.73 -21.09 13.20
CA ILE A 442 4.91 -20.37 13.67
C ILE A 442 6.16 -21.25 13.52
N LYS A 443 6.11 -22.54 13.90
CA LYS A 443 7.21 -23.50 13.71
C LYS A 443 7.59 -23.65 12.22
N ALA A 444 6.58 -23.55 11.34
CA ALA A 444 6.79 -23.51 9.88
C ALA A 444 7.26 -22.14 9.36
N LYS A 445 7.69 -21.22 10.24
CA LYS A 445 8.18 -19.85 9.90
C LYS A 445 7.10 -18.94 9.28
N GLY A 446 5.82 -19.17 9.57
CA GLY A 446 4.71 -18.27 9.24
C GLY A 446 4.55 -17.17 10.29
N GLU A 447 3.86 -16.08 9.92
CA GLU A 447 3.54 -14.96 10.83
C GLU A 447 2.39 -15.28 11.83
N GLY A 448 1.65 -16.36 11.61
CA GLY A 448 0.44 -16.74 12.35
C GLY A 448 -0.62 -17.35 11.46
N LEU A 449 -1.89 -17.03 11.69
CA LEU A 449 -3.03 -17.56 10.95
C LEU A 449 -3.85 -16.48 10.24
N MET A 450 -4.39 -16.85 9.09
CA MET A 450 -5.54 -16.19 8.45
C MET A 450 -6.78 -17.02 8.77
N VAL A 451 -7.81 -16.40 9.32
CA VAL A 451 -9.07 -17.06 9.64
C VAL A 451 -10.16 -16.50 8.72
N LYS A 452 -10.85 -17.37 8.02
CA LYS A 452 -11.83 -17.02 6.98
C LYS A 452 -13.13 -17.80 7.15
N THR A 453 -14.29 -17.16 7.00
CA THR A 453 -15.59 -17.85 6.92
C THR A 453 -15.67 -18.69 5.63
N LEU A 454 -16.33 -19.85 5.69
CA LEU A 454 -16.41 -20.79 4.55
C LEU A 454 -17.68 -20.64 3.72
N ASP A 455 -18.84 -20.56 4.37
CA ASP A 455 -20.14 -20.69 3.71
C ASP A 455 -20.99 -19.42 3.80
N ILE A 456 -21.03 -18.79 4.97
CA ILE A 456 -21.89 -17.62 5.24
C ILE A 456 -21.03 -16.35 5.23
N ASN A 457 -21.46 -15.33 4.51
CA ASN A 457 -20.72 -14.07 4.35
C ASN A 457 -19.24 -14.34 3.96
N SER A 458 -19.01 -15.27 3.04
CA SER A 458 -17.68 -15.73 2.65
C SER A 458 -17.29 -15.37 1.23
N ASP A 459 -18.05 -14.49 0.60
CA ASP A 459 -17.73 -13.86 -0.68
C ASP A 459 -16.41 -13.09 -0.61
N TYR A 460 -15.76 -12.92 -1.76
CA TYR A 460 -14.54 -12.11 -1.85
C TYR A 460 -14.93 -10.64 -2.00
N GLU A 461 -14.61 -9.84 -0.98
CA GLU A 461 -14.93 -8.40 -0.94
C GLU A 461 -13.68 -7.55 -1.28
N PRO A 462 -13.48 -7.14 -2.55
CA PRO A 462 -12.33 -6.35 -2.94
C PRO A 462 -12.18 -5.06 -2.13
N SER A 463 -10.95 -4.69 -1.77
CA SER A 463 -10.62 -3.48 -1.00
C SER A 463 -11.17 -3.43 0.43
N ARG A 464 -12.07 -4.33 0.79
CA ARG A 464 -12.79 -4.29 2.06
C ARG A 464 -12.01 -4.98 3.17
N ARG A 465 -12.06 -4.40 4.35
CA ARG A 465 -11.58 -5.01 5.59
C ARG A 465 -12.77 -5.53 6.37
N SER A 466 -13.26 -6.69 5.95
CA SER A 466 -14.45 -7.31 6.53
C SER A 466 -14.14 -8.08 7.81
N LEU A 467 -15.19 -8.50 8.51
CA LEU A 467 -15.09 -9.43 9.65
C LEU A 467 -14.95 -10.89 9.21
N ASN A 468 -15.13 -11.15 7.92
CA ASN A 468 -15.09 -12.49 7.33
C ASN A 468 -13.66 -13.00 7.13
N TRP A 469 -12.68 -12.07 7.12
CA TRP A 469 -11.25 -12.36 7.14
C TRP A 469 -10.61 -11.74 8.37
N LEU A 470 -10.06 -12.58 9.23
CA LEU A 470 -9.34 -12.19 10.43
C LEU A 470 -7.89 -12.62 10.31
N LYS A 471 -6.98 -11.89 10.93
CA LYS A 471 -5.57 -12.29 11.06
C LYS A 471 -5.20 -12.36 12.53
N LEU A 472 -4.69 -13.51 12.92
CA LEU A 472 -4.16 -13.80 14.23
C LEU A 472 -2.64 -13.95 14.09
N LYS A 473 -1.88 -13.04 14.68
CA LYS A 473 -0.43 -13.06 14.66
C LYS A 473 0.10 -13.28 16.07
N LYS A 474 1.27 -13.91 16.19
CA LYS A 474 1.98 -14.04 17.45
C LYS A 474 2.17 -12.67 18.12
N ASP A 475 2.52 -11.66 17.34
CA ASP A 475 2.78 -10.28 17.80
C ASP A 475 1.54 -9.56 18.38
N TYR A 476 0.32 -10.08 18.11
CA TYR A 476 -0.93 -9.47 18.58
C TYR A 476 -1.47 -10.15 19.84
N LEU A 477 -0.94 -11.31 20.21
CA LEU A 477 -1.34 -12.01 21.43
C LEU A 477 -0.90 -11.20 22.65
N GLU A 478 -1.85 -10.88 23.54
CA GLU A 478 -1.57 -10.12 24.75
C GLU A 478 -0.55 -10.89 25.62
N GLY A 479 0.60 -10.26 25.89
CA GLY A 479 1.63 -10.79 26.80
C GLY A 479 2.85 -11.44 26.14
N LEU A 480 2.95 -11.52 24.80
CA LEU A 480 4.05 -12.19 24.10
C LEU A 480 4.95 -11.24 23.25
N GLY A 481 4.95 -9.94 23.53
CA GLY A 481 5.86 -9.00 22.86
C GLY A 481 6.95 -8.55 23.82
N ASP A 482 8.23 -8.82 23.48
CA ASP A 482 9.35 -8.22 24.19
C ASP A 482 9.31 -6.70 24.03
N SER A 483 9.47 -5.97 25.12
CA SER A 483 9.67 -4.54 25.09
C SER A 483 11.16 -4.23 25.16
N PHE A 484 11.57 -3.20 24.41
CA PHE A 484 12.94 -2.73 24.33
C PHE A 484 13.01 -1.35 24.94
N ASP A 485 13.92 -1.15 25.85
CA ASP A 485 14.21 0.17 26.41
C ASP A 485 15.34 0.79 25.60
N LEU A 486 15.03 1.80 24.78
CA LEU A 486 15.96 2.36 23.81
C LEU A 486 16.15 3.87 24.01
N VAL A 487 17.29 4.37 23.57
CA VAL A 487 17.67 5.78 23.72
C VAL A 487 17.46 6.54 22.41
N PRO A 488 16.69 7.65 22.39
CA PRO A 488 16.60 8.52 21.23
C PRO A 488 17.90 9.35 21.08
N ILE A 489 18.69 9.05 20.04
CA ILE A 489 19.97 9.69 19.76
C ILE A 489 19.90 10.71 18.63
N GLY A 490 18.85 10.72 17.83
CA GLY A 490 18.66 11.67 16.75
C GLY A 490 17.23 11.69 16.22
N ALA A 491 16.91 12.67 15.38
CA ALA A 491 15.61 12.82 14.78
C ALA A 491 15.65 13.33 13.34
N TYR A 492 14.52 13.12 12.66
CA TYR A 492 14.26 13.57 11.30
C TYR A 492 13.12 14.58 11.32
N VAL A 493 13.31 15.73 10.70
CA VAL A 493 12.32 16.82 10.67
C VAL A 493 11.03 16.36 10.02
N GLY A 494 9.91 16.63 10.68
CA GLY A 494 8.59 16.29 10.20
C GLY A 494 8.19 17.11 8.98
N ARG A 495 7.43 16.46 8.06
CA ARG A 495 6.92 17.10 6.86
C ARG A 495 5.39 16.97 6.82
N GLY A 496 4.71 17.90 6.16
CA GLY A 496 3.26 17.88 6.03
C GLY A 496 2.55 18.14 7.36
N LYS A 497 1.73 17.19 7.83
CA LYS A 497 1.03 17.31 9.12
C LYS A 497 1.97 17.37 10.33
N ARG A 498 3.17 16.84 10.20
CA ARG A 498 4.20 16.84 11.26
C ARG A 498 5.21 17.99 11.11
N THR A 499 4.92 19.00 10.32
CA THR A 499 5.76 20.21 10.23
C THR A 499 5.82 20.90 11.58
N GLY A 500 7.03 21.22 12.07
CA GLY A 500 7.25 21.84 13.38
C GLY A 500 7.57 20.89 14.52
N VAL A 501 7.40 19.57 14.30
CA VAL A 501 7.83 18.50 15.21
C VAL A 501 8.72 17.50 14.45
N TYR A 502 9.25 16.49 15.14
CA TYR A 502 10.02 15.45 14.47
C TYR A 502 9.09 14.40 13.87
N GLY A 503 9.34 14.01 12.63
CA GLY A 503 8.56 13.01 11.90
C GLY A 503 8.93 11.57 12.26
N ALA A 504 10.18 11.37 12.67
CA ALA A 504 10.71 10.10 13.15
C ALA A 504 11.94 10.34 14.03
N TYR A 505 12.28 9.33 14.84
CA TYR A 505 13.46 9.34 15.71
C TYR A 505 14.37 8.15 15.38
N LEU A 506 15.67 8.31 15.60
CA LEU A 506 16.65 7.24 15.56
C LEU A 506 16.91 6.76 17.00
N LEU A 507 16.71 5.47 17.24
CA LEU A 507 16.87 4.87 18.57
C LEU A 507 18.07 3.92 18.59
N ALA A 508 18.71 3.84 19.76
CA ALA A 508 19.88 3.01 20.00
C ALA A 508 19.76 2.16 21.26
N CYS A 509 20.37 0.98 21.24
CA CYS A 509 20.71 0.20 22.42
C CYS A 509 22.07 0.63 22.98
N PHE A 510 22.43 0.19 24.18
CA PHE A 510 23.72 0.49 24.79
C PHE A 510 24.64 -0.74 24.73
N ASP A 511 25.83 -0.57 24.25
CA ASP A 511 26.87 -1.58 24.29
C ASP A 511 27.79 -1.34 25.50
N ILE A 512 27.80 -2.29 26.44
CA ILE A 512 28.54 -2.15 27.69
C ILE A 512 30.05 -2.24 27.47
N ASP A 513 30.48 -3.05 26.49
CA ASP A 513 31.92 -3.33 26.26
C ASP A 513 32.62 -2.14 25.62
N THR A 514 31.94 -1.43 24.72
CA THR A 514 32.49 -0.26 24.01
C THR A 514 32.00 1.07 24.57
N GLU A 515 31.04 1.08 25.50
CA GLU A 515 30.34 2.25 26.02
C GLU A 515 29.71 3.11 24.90
N GLU A 516 29.23 2.45 23.82
CA GLU A 516 28.61 3.10 22.67
C GLU A 516 27.10 2.89 22.62
N PHE A 517 26.41 3.87 22.05
CA PHE A 517 25.00 3.72 21.65
C PHE A 517 24.92 3.27 20.20
N GLN A 518 24.48 2.02 19.98
CA GLN A 518 24.39 1.38 18.68
C GLN A 518 22.97 1.49 18.11
N SER A 519 22.80 2.06 16.92
CA SER A 519 21.47 2.25 16.31
C SER A 519 20.75 0.94 16.05
N VAL A 520 19.47 0.83 16.46
CA VAL A 520 18.65 -0.39 16.29
C VAL A 520 17.36 -0.18 15.50
N CYS A 521 16.80 1.02 15.47
CA CYS A 521 15.65 1.29 14.62
C CYS A 521 15.44 2.80 14.36
N LYS A 522 14.71 3.07 13.26
CA LYS A 522 14.08 4.35 12.99
C LYS A 522 12.59 4.22 13.27
N ILE A 523 12.06 5.04 14.17
CA ILE A 523 10.67 4.95 14.61
C ILE A 523 9.87 6.22 14.25
N GLY A 524 8.68 6.04 13.71
CA GLY A 524 7.72 7.12 13.42
C GLY A 524 6.27 6.71 13.71
N THR A 525 6.07 5.63 14.46
CA THR A 525 4.77 5.01 14.75
C THR A 525 4.57 4.80 16.26
N GLY A 526 3.32 4.73 16.69
CA GLY A 526 2.96 4.58 18.11
C GLY A 526 2.75 5.91 18.83
N PHE A 527 3.05 7.04 18.20
CA PHE A 527 2.90 8.38 18.79
C PHE A 527 1.51 8.96 18.51
N SER A 528 0.89 9.55 19.51
CA SER A 528 -0.18 10.52 19.36
C SER A 528 0.37 11.87 18.87
N ASP A 529 -0.50 12.78 18.44
CA ASP A 529 -0.08 14.15 18.07
C ASP A 529 0.43 14.93 19.30
N GLU A 530 -0.07 14.63 20.48
CA GLU A 530 0.36 15.16 21.77
C GLU A 530 1.77 14.65 22.13
N ASP A 531 2.03 13.34 21.98
CA ASP A 531 3.35 12.75 22.17
C ASP A 531 4.40 13.40 21.28
N LEU A 532 4.08 13.54 19.97
CA LEU A 532 5.01 14.15 19.02
C LEU A 532 5.41 15.58 19.43
N THR A 533 4.46 16.32 19.98
CA THR A 533 4.72 17.71 20.44
C THR A 533 5.54 17.71 21.73
N SER A 534 5.15 16.95 22.73
CA SER A 534 5.82 16.91 24.04
C SER A 534 7.24 16.36 23.97
N LEU A 535 7.45 15.30 23.17
CA LEU A 535 8.77 14.71 22.94
C LEU A 535 9.69 15.67 22.18
N ALA A 536 9.17 16.38 21.16
CA ALA A 536 9.94 17.37 20.42
C ALA A 536 10.37 18.53 21.33
N GLU A 537 9.48 19.03 22.19
CA GLU A 537 9.78 20.10 23.16
C GLU A 537 10.78 19.62 24.23
N GLY A 538 10.59 18.41 24.76
CA GLY A 538 11.46 17.81 25.76
C GLY A 538 12.89 17.64 25.26
N LEU A 539 13.07 17.12 24.04
CA LEU A 539 14.38 16.86 23.45
C LEU A 539 15.06 18.12 22.88
N LYS A 540 14.33 19.20 22.63
CA LYS A 540 14.87 20.45 22.09
C LYS A 540 16.01 21.04 22.92
N LYS A 541 16.00 20.82 24.24
CA LYS A 541 17.02 21.28 25.18
C LYS A 541 18.32 20.48 25.10
N HIS A 542 18.27 19.32 24.47
CA HIS A 542 19.33 18.33 24.42
C HIS A 542 19.90 18.16 23.01
N ILE A 543 19.65 19.13 22.12
CA ILE A 543 20.22 19.14 20.78
C ILE A 543 21.72 19.38 20.86
N ILE A 544 22.48 18.51 20.20
CA ILE A 544 23.94 18.66 20.03
C ILE A 544 24.26 19.04 18.58
N PRO A 545 25.33 19.82 18.33
CA PRO A 545 25.62 20.34 17.00
C PRO A 545 26.03 19.29 15.99
N GLU A 546 26.62 18.18 16.45
CA GLU A 546 27.14 17.08 15.62
C GLU A 546 26.85 15.74 16.29
N LYS A 547 26.93 14.65 15.51
CA LYS A 547 26.83 13.28 16.02
C LYS A 547 27.89 13.04 17.10
N SER A 548 27.47 12.58 18.29
CA SER A 548 28.41 12.19 19.34
C SER A 548 29.34 11.05 18.87
N SER A 549 30.59 11.07 19.31
CA SER A 549 31.54 9.99 19.07
C SER A 549 31.13 8.67 19.71
N GLN A 550 30.24 8.72 20.71
CA GLN A 550 29.67 7.53 21.36
C GLN A 550 28.52 6.88 20.55
N TYR A 551 28.16 7.44 19.38
CA TYR A 551 27.04 6.91 18.57
C TYR A 551 27.54 6.12 17.39
N ASN A 552 27.36 4.81 17.44
CA ASN A 552 27.63 3.88 16.34
C ASN A 552 26.42 3.82 15.41
N VAL A 553 26.50 4.59 14.35
CA VAL A 553 25.41 4.78 13.37
C VAL A 553 26.01 4.75 11.97
N SER A 554 25.35 4.03 11.07
CA SER A 554 25.72 4.00 9.64
C SER A 554 25.59 5.38 9.00
N ASP A 555 26.51 5.73 8.08
CA ASP A 555 26.46 6.99 7.32
C ASP A 555 25.16 7.17 6.51
N SER A 556 24.51 6.06 6.16
CA SER A 556 23.19 6.07 5.49
C SER A 556 22.03 6.55 6.37
N LEU A 557 22.22 6.63 7.69
CA LEU A 557 21.23 7.07 8.70
C LEU A 557 21.49 8.48 9.22
N SER A 558 22.03 9.40 8.40
CA SER A 558 22.23 10.79 8.80
C SER A 558 20.92 11.41 9.30
N CYS A 559 20.89 11.86 10.57
CA CYS A 559 19.77 12.57 11.16
C CYS A 559 19.82 14.07 10.82
N ASP A 560 18.64 14.71 10.77
CA ASP A 560 18.55 16.16 10.63
C ASP A 560 18.95 16.88 11.92
N VAL A 561 18.75 16.21 13.08
CA VAL A 561 19.09 16.71 14.42
C VAL A 561 19.64 15.57 15.26
N TRP A 562 20.69 15.83 16.02
CA TRP A 562 21.27 14.91 16.99
C TRP A 562 20.97 15.35 18.42
N PHE A 563 20.74 14.41 19.31
CA PHE A 563 20.47 14.67 20.72
C PHE A 563 21.57 14.07 21.59
N ASP A 564 21.80 14.70 22.74
CA ASP A 564 22.48 14.04 23.84
C ASP A 564 21.62 12.90 24.39
N ALA A 565 22.23 11.81 24.83
CA ALA A 565 21.56 10.64 25.39
C ALA A 565 21.04 10.97 26.80
N VAL A 566 19.74 11.28 26.93
CA VAL A 566 19.13 11.75 28.19
C VAL A 566 17.84 11.06 28.56
N GLN A 567 17.22 10.35 27.65
CA GLN A 567 15.94 9.68 27.85
C GLN A 567 16.02 8.21 27.43
N VAL A 568 15.19 7.39 28.04
CA VAL A 568 14.95 6.00 27.64
C VAL A 568 13.47 5.85 27.30
N TRP A 569 13.19 5.19 26.18
CA TRP A 569 11.83 4.95 25.69
C TRP A 569 11.54 3.47 25.63
N GLU A 570 10.37 3.05 26.14
CA GLU A 570 9.87 1.70 25.95
C GLU A 570 9.27 1.55 24.56
N ILE A 571 9.79 0.58 23.80
CA ILE A 571 9.43 0.31 22.43
C ILE A 571 9.00 -1.14 22.29
N LYS A 572 7.84 -1.38 21.72
CA LYS A 572 7.46 -2.72 21.26
C LYS A 572 7.87 -2.91 19.81
N ALA A 573 8.33 -4.09 19.49
CA ALA A 573 8.63 -4.48 18.12
C ALA A 573 8.01 -5.83 17.81
N ALA A 574 7.75 -6.08 16.53
CA ALA A 574 7.20 -7.34 16.08
C ALA A 574 8.28 -8.43 15.99
N ASP A 575 9.52 -8.04 15.67
CA ASP A 575 10.59 -8.98 15.37
C ASP A 575 11.97 -8.27 15.34
N LEU A 576 13.04 -9.06 15.39
CA LEU A 576 14.42 -8.64 15.22
C LEU A 576 14.98 -9.24 13.92
N SER A 577 15.81 -8.50 13.19
CA SER A 577 16.41 -8.99 11.95
C SER A 577 17.83 -8.47 11.76
N LYS A 578 18.69 -9.26 11.08
CA LYS A 578 20.01 -8.79 10.64
C LYS A 578 19.87 -7.58 9.72
N SER A 579 20.66 -6.56 9.96
CA SER A 579 20.60 -5.29 9.26
C SER A 579 21.97 -4.85 8.75
N SER A 580 22.01 -4.39 7.50
CA SER A 580 23.20 -3.71 6.95
C SER A 580 23.27 -2.23 7.36
N THR A 581 22.13 -1.69 7.84
CA THR A 581 21.96 -0.26 8.14
C THR A 581 22.07 0.02 9.63
N HIS A 582 21.38 -0.76 10.48
CA HIS A 582 21.44 -0.63 11.93
C HIS A 582 22.65 -1.39 12.50
N LYS A 583 23.13 -0.92 13.65
CA LYS A 583 24.41 -1.35 14.26
C LYS A 583 24.24 -2.07 15.61
N GLY A 584 23.00 -2.35 16.04
CA GLY A 584 22.75 -3.09 17.28
C GLY A 584 23.44 -4.45 17.28
N ALA A 585 24.23 -4.75 18.30
CA ALA A 585 25.07 -5.98 18.40
C ALA A 585 25.93 -6.23 17.14
N ILE A 586 26.51 -5.14 16.58
CA ILE A 586 27.35 -5.22 15.38
C ILE A 586 28.50 -6.20 15.58
N ASP A 587 28.79 -6.98 14.54
CA ASP A 587 29.84 -8.01 14.49
C ASP A 587 29.71 -9.17 15.49
N LYS A 588 28.63 -9.17 16.33
CA LYS A 588 28.32 -10.24 17.28
C LYS A 588 27.47 -11.38 16.65
N THR A 589 26.93 -11.17 15.45
CA THR A 589 26.05 -12.12 14.74
C THR A 589 26.79 -13.12 13.84
N GLY A 590 28.12 -13.09 13.82
CA GLY A 590 28.97 -13.89 12.91
C GLY A 590 29.15 -13.29 11.51
N ASP A 591 28.35 -12.29 11.14
CA ASP A 591 28.42 -11.59 9.85
C ASP A 591 29.12 -10.23 10.03
N THR A 592 30.32 -10.09 9.50
CA THR A 592 31.12 -8.86 9.60
C THR A 592 30.39 -7.65 9.02
N GLY A 593 30.30 -6.56 9.79
CA GLY A 593 29.70 -5.28 9.40
C GLY A 593 28.18 -5.23 9.44
N ARG A 594 27.50 -6.31 9.85
CA ARG A 594 26.04 -6.35 10.05
C ARG A 594 25.69 -6.29 11.54
N GLY A 595 24.68 -5.52 11.85
CA GLY A 595 24.05 -5.48 13.16
C GLY A 595 22.63 -6.05 13.15
N ILE A 596 21.91 -5.85 14.24
CA ILE A 596 20.50 -6.22 14.41
C ILE A 596 19.65 -4.96 14.41
N GLY A 597 18.49 -5.02 13.76
CA GLY A 597 17.48 -3.98 13.74
C GLY A 597 16.10 -4.47 14.14
N LEU A 598 15.28 -3.61 14.70
CA LEU A 598 13.88 -3.87 15.06
C LEU A 598 12.95 -3.75 13.85
N ARG A 599 12.04 -4.71 13.68
CA ARG A 599 10.96 -4.65 12.69
C ARG A 599 9.68 -4.10 13.32
N PHE A 600 9.04 -3.17 12.63
CA PHE A 600 7.77 -2.54 13.03
C PHE A 600 7.78 -1.98 14.46
N PRO A 601 8.80 -1.16 14.84
CA PRO A 601 8.87 -0.58 16.18
C PRO A 601 7.69 0.34 16.44
N ARG A 602 7.19 0.33 17.68
CA ARG A 602 6.08 1.18 18.14
C ARG A 602 6.42 1.77 19.49
N PHE A 603 6.29 3.08 19.62
CA PHE A 603 6.45 3.79 20.90
C PHE A 603 5.32 3.43 21.86
N GLU A 604 5.66 3.13 23.11
CA GLU A 604 4.71 2.87 24.21
C GLU A 604 4.75 4.01 25.23
N ARG A 605 5.92 4.34 25.78
CA ARG A 605 6.06 5.40 26.81
C ARG A 605 7.52 5.79 27.04
N ILE A 606 7.75 6.89 27.76
CA ILE A 606 9.05 7.25 28.31
C ILE A 606 9.30 6.43 29.59
N ARG A 607 10.55 6.02 29.80
CA ARG A 607 11.05 5.32 30.99
C ARG A 607 11.81 6.30 31.89
N ASP A 608 11.07 7.07 32.68
CA ASP A 608 11.66 8.05 33.60
C ASP A 608 12.44 7.41 34.76
N ASP A 609 12.26 6.10 34.95
CA ASP A 609 12.93 5.28 35.95
C ASP A 609 14.30 4.76 35.52
N LYS A 610 14.70 4.98 34.25
CA LYS A 610 15.98 4.49 33.68
C LYS A 610 16.87 5.60 33.17
N LYS A 611 18.19 5.41 33.35
CA LYS A 611 19.21 6.20 32.70
C LYS A 611 19.57 5.60 31.33
N PRO A 612 20.15 6.39 30.40
CA PRO A 612 20.53 5.90 29.07
C PRO A 612 21.44 4.64 29.09
N GLU A 613 22.36 4.55 30.04
CA GLU A 613 23.26 3.40 30.19
C GLU A 613 22.53 2.14 30.74
N GLN A 614 21.29 2.28 31.19
CA GLN A 614 20.41 1.20 31.62
C GLN A 614 19.40 0.78 30.52
N ALA A 615 19.59 1.28 29.32
CA ALA A 615 18.84 0.84 28.15
C ALA A 615 19.08 -0.65 27.86
N THR A 616 18.24 -1.26 27.04
CA THR A 616 18.47 -2.61 26.53
C THR A 616 19.87 -2.70 25.93
N THR A 617 20.65 -3.68 26.35
CA THR A 617 22.04 -3.80 25.90
C THR A 617 22.15 -4.50 24.56
N SER A 618 23.30 -4.33 23.88
CA SER A 618 23.60 -5.02 22.63
C SER A 618 23.55 -6.53 22.79
N ASP A 619 24.00 -7.07 23.95
CA ASP A 619 23.96 -8.50 24.23
C ASP A 619 22.53 -9.00 24.45
N GLN A 620 21.68 -8.24 25.16
CA GLN A 620 20.26 -8.55 25.27
C GLN A 620 19.57 -8.56 23.90
N ILE A 621 19.87 -7.59 23.01
CA ILE A 621 19.38 -7.58 21.62
C ILE A 621 19.80 -8.86 20.89
N LEU A 622 21.05 -9.30 21.07
CA LEU A 622 21.58 -10.51 20.48
C LEU A 622 20.89 -11.77 21.02
N GLU A 623 20.75 -11.88 22.34
CA GLU A 623 20.04 -12.97 23.02
C GLU A 623 18.59 -13.08 22.54
N MET A 624 17.87 -11.95 22.50
CA MET A 624 16.50 -11.90 22.01
C MET A 624 16.40 -12.28 20.53
N TYR A 625 17.38 -11.89 19.71
CA TYR A 625 17.44 -12.28 18.31
C TYR A 625 17.58 -13.79 18.16
N TYR A 626 18.52 -14.43 18.89
CA TYR A 626 18.69 -15.89 18.85
C TYR A 626 17.57 -16.65 19.59
N ALA A 627 16.88 -16.02 20.52
CA ALA A 627 15.73 -16.62 21.20
C ALA A 627 14.50 -16.74 20.30
N GLN A 628 14.46 -16.02 19.17
CA GLN A 628 13.35 -16.12 18.22
C GLN A 628 13.33 -17.53 17.60
N ASP A 629 12.13 -18.12 17.54
CA ASP A 629 11.93 -19.48 16.98
C ASP A 629 12.37 -19.56 15.50
N THR A 630 12.34 -18.44 14.78
CA THR A 630 12.80 -18.33 13.38
C THR A 630 14.31 -18.49 13.23
N VAL A 631 15.10 -18.21 14.26
CA VAL A 631 16.56 -18.27 14.24
C VAL A 631 17.06 -19.61 14.78
N LYS A 632 16.44 -20.17 15.83
CA LYS A 632 16.80 -21.47 16.43
C LYS A 632 16.81 -22.62 15.41
N GLY A 633 15.92 -22.61 14.42
CA GLY A 633 15.88 -23.63 13.37
C GLY A 633 16.96 -23.50 12.29
N SER A 634 17.82 -22.46 12.31
CA SER A 634 18.93 -22.31 11.35
C SER A 634 20.29 -22.77 11.90
N ASP A 635 20.44 -22.79 13.22
CA ASP A 635 21.73 -23.15 13.84
C ASP A 635 21.88 -24.65 14.13
N ASP A 636 20.76 -25.37 14.33
CA ASP A 636 20.80 -26.83 14.51
C ASP A 636 21.26 -27.60 13.27
N ASN A 637 21.18 -26.98 12.06
CA ASN A 637 21.62 -27.61 10.82
C ASN A 637 23.11 -27.39 10.50
N ASN A 638 23.83 -26.53 11.24
CA ASN A 638 25.28 -26.30 11.01
C ASN A 638 26.20 -27.12 11.92
N GLN A 639 25.66 -27.90 12.85
CA GLN A 639 26.45 -28.73 13.75
C GLN A 639 26.61 -30.19 13.27
N ASP A 640 25.85 -30.63 12.24
CA ASP A 640 25.93 -32.02 11.74
C ASP A 640 26.83 -32.22 10.50
N GLU A 641 27.54 -31.20 10.01
CA GLU A 641 28.52 -31.36 8.90
C GLU A 641 29.99 -31.44 9.38
N GLY A 642 30.21 -31.87 10.59
CA GLY A 642 31.57 -32.00 11.16
C GLY A 642 31.85 -33.31 11.88
N ILE A 643 31.66 -34.47 11.23
CA ILE A 643 32.35 -35.73 11.58
C ILE A 643 32.58 -36.54 10.30
#